data_b3e55577b14d1ada3a88cebeeae84015
#
_entry.id   b3e55577b14d1ada3a88cebeeae84015
#
_cell.length_a   1.000
_cell.length_b   1.000
_cell.length_c   1.000
_cell.angle_alpha   90.00
_cell.angle_beta   90.00
_cell.angle_gamma   90.00
#
_symmetry.space_group_name_H-M   'P 1'
#
loop_
_entity.id
_entity.type
_entity.pdbx_description
1 polymer ?
#
loop_
_entity_poly.entity_id
_entity_poly.type
_entity_poly.pdbx_seq_one_letter_code
_entity_poly.pdbx_strand_id
1 'polypeptide(L)'
;MSNANLDRKTFRFPACDFGAGAICAKVTFSGAENADLATIYVGDTPVGVAALNNLHLGGQDVAYCNITKFAGTHDVKVIVDSHARVHAVEFLDTPAYKQVSYTPVPDSAIRHIDSDTWEAVDMLGRPVPSVEDVGPKNDRQVGIFYWTWHQQHALQLRPVDVVDVLDKYPAAEYRKDHPAWGERPFQCFWHEPLYGFYQDIDPYIIRHHMSMLHNAGVDFLLFDCTNGALLWRMAYEPLFEEMRKMREDGVDTPKVAFMLNFGPMKTTDYMLRALYQNLYAPGLYSDLWYMLDGKPMIMGYPESLPEKGCCEEETKMLNEIRNFFTFRPGQPGYGCGPSRPDHWGWLEIAPQHKYGTRPDGSCEMMTVGVGQNANKDRICTHFNDKETFGRSYTKKYGHKLLDKESYKYGYNVQEQWERALDIGPDIVFVTGWNEWIMGQFHEPWLSDNDSTQLAMVDQYDREHSRDIEPDRDGYLDTYYLQLCANIRRYKGATQRQKLSAPKTIKMDGSTEQWADVSPRYVCDKGTTVHRDHDGFVGTHYTNFTGRNDIVAAKVTRDENNVYFYVECAEEITEPTASGWMTLFIDTDRVKTNGWEGYDFVVNRTAPVDGKTAIERYVRTVDPKSFTWEKVADAEIAVNGKTLTLSVPRTALGVLPPLCFEFKWSDNMQNPDIMDFYVNGDTAPIGRFNYLYREY
;
A
#
# COMPACT_ATOMS: atom_id res chain seq x y z
N MET A 1 -27.25 1.61 -14.85
CA MET A 1 -28.01 0.71 -13.94
C MET A 1 -29.46 1.12 -13.97
N SER A 2 -30.36 0.21 -14.35
CA SER A 2 -31.81 0.46 -14.47
C SER A 2 -32.36 0.74 -13.07
N ASN A 3 -33.17 1.83 -12.92
CA ASN A 3 -34.06 2.03 -11.80
C ASN A 3 -35.12 0.89 -11.78
N ALA A 4 -34.73 -0.28 -11.30
CA ALA A 4 -35.69 -1.26 -10.85
C ALA A 4 -36.43 -0.64 -9.65
N ASN A 5 -37.76 -0.70 -9.63
CA ASN A 5 -38.58 -0.32 -8.49
C ASN A 5 -38.11 -1.08 -7.25
N LEU A 6 -37.19 -0.45 -6.49
CA LEU A 6 -36.80 -0.99 -5.18
C LEU A 6 -38.01 -0.92 -4.28
N ASP A 7 -38.48 -2.08 -3.76
CA ASP A 7 -39.57 -2.18 -2.83
C ASP A 7 -39.23 -1.46 -1.53
N ARG A 8 -39.72 -0.23 -1.39
CA ARG A 8 -39.53 0.58 -0.20
C ARG A 8 -40.26 -0.07 0.97
N LYS A 9 -39.52 -0.63 1.95
CA LYS A 9 -40.07 -1.25 3.14
C LYS A 9 -40.07 -0.30 4.32
N THR A 10 -41.17 -0.33 5.08
CA THR A 10 -41.29 0.47 6.30
C THR A 10 -41.49 -0.47 7.49
N PHE A 11 -40.60 -0.38 8.46
CA PHE A 11 -40.69 -1.08 9.74
C PHE A 11 -41.10 -0.09 10.81
N ARG A 12 -42.02 -0.46 11.69
CA ARG A 12 -42.58 0.40 12.75
C ARG A 12 -42.27 -0.19 14.11
N PHE A 13 -41.75 0.61 15.00
CA PHE A 13 -41.40 0.26 16.36
C PHE A 13 -42.09 1.24 17.29
N PRO A 14 -43.22 0.87 17.91
CA PRO A 14 -43.95 1.75 18.81
C PRO A 14 -43.25 1.90 20.15
N ALA A 15 -43.42 3.04 20.77
CA ALA A 15 -42.98 3.34 22.12
C ALA A 15 -41.49 3.03 22.41
N CYS A 16 -40.61 3.37 21.48
CA CYS A 16 -39.17 3.27 21.69
C CYS A 16 -38.71 4.26 22.77
N ASP A 17 -37.92 3.79 23.72
CA ASP A 17 -37.35 4.61 24.80
C ASP A 17 -36.00 5.20 24.37
N PHE A 18 -35.90 6.54 24.35
CA PHE A 18 -34.68 7.28 24.09
C PHE A 18 -34.00 7.73 25.40
N GLY A 19 -34.51 7.31 26.56
CA GLY A 19 -33.96 7.66 27.87
C GLY A 19 -33.92 9.17 28.11
N ALA A 20 -32.87 9.62 28.77
CA ALA A 20 -32.63 11.05 29.04
C ALA A 20 -32.07 11.82 27.83
N GLY A 21 -31.72 11.12 26.74
CA GLY A 21 -31.21 11.74 25.52
C GLY A 21 -30.33 10.84 24.71
N ALA A 22 -30.92 9.98 23.90
CA ALA A 22 -30.19 9.11 22.99
C ALA A 22 -29.55 9.90 21.84
N ILE A 23 -28.33 9.51 21.47
CA ILE A 23 -27.51 10.11 20.40
C ILE A 23 -27.03 9.08 19.38
N CYS A 24 -27.35 7.81 19.59
CA CYS A 24 -27.01 6.70 18.72
C CYS A 24 -28.18 5.75 18.55
N ALA A 25 -28.32 5.16 17.38
CA ALA A 25 -29.19 4.04 17.11
C ALA A 25 -28.38 2.82 16.71
N LYS A 26 -28.77 1.65 17.26
CA LYS A 26 -28.30 0.33 16.90
C LYS A 26 -29.41 -0.37 16.16
N VAL A 27 -29.19 -0.76 14.92
CA VAL A 27 -30.17 -1.41 14.03
C VAL A 27 -29.76 -2.85 13.82
N THR A 28 -30.64 -3.79 14.18
CA THR A 28 -30.43 -5.21 13.89
C THR A 28 -31.22 -5.59 12.63
N PHE A 29 -30.54 -6.21 11.67
CA PHE A 29 -31.07 -6.47 10.33
C PHE A 29 -30.60 -7.80 9.75
N SER A 30 -31.19 -8.20 8.60
CA SER A 30 -30.71 -9.32 7.77
C SER A 30 -31.04 -9.10 6.30
N GLY A 31 -30.33 -9.81 5.41
CA GLY A 31 -30.59 -9.81 3.97
C GLY A 31 -30.33 -8.47 3.30
N ALA A 32 -29.37 -7.70 3.81
CA ALA A 32 -28.95 -6.44 3.21
C ALA A 32 -27.84 -6.64 2.14
N GLU A 33 -27.75 -5.69 1.23
CA GLU A 33 -26.66 -5.55 0.25
C GLU A 33 -25.76 -4.36 0.63
N ASN A 34 -24.55 -4.30 0.08
CA ASN A 34 -23.55 -3.30 0.43
C ASN A 34 -23.96 -1.83 0.24
N ALA A 35 -24.97 -1.57 -0.57
CA ALA A 35 -25.48 -0.22 -0.83
C ALA A 35 -26.73 0.14 0.01
N ASP A 36 -27.20 -0.76 0.89
CA ASP A 36 -28.44 -0.60 1.61
C ASP A 36 -28.32 0.40 2.76
N LEU A 37 -29.27 1.32 2.82
CA LEU A 37 -29.38 2.32 3.86
C LEU A 37 -30.72 2.22 4.56
N ALA A 38 -30.70 2.32 5.89
CA ALA A 38 -31.89 2.41 6.73
C ALA A 38 -32.01 3.85 7.26
N THR A 39 -33.05 4.59 6.86
CA THR A 39 -33.35 5.89 7.42
C THR A 39 -34.30 5.75 8.60
N ILE A 40 -33.89 6.28 9.75
CA ILE A 40 -34.63 6.23 11.02
C ILE A 40 -35.40 7.54 11.20
N TYR A 41 -36.69 7.43 11.50
CA TYR A 41 -37.60 8.55 11.73
C TYR A 41 -38.19 8.49 13.13
N VAL A 42 -38.28 9.63 13.77
CA VAL A 42 -39.17 9.85 14.94
C VAL A 42 -40.34 10.70 14.48
N GLY A 43 -41.56 10.12 14.46
CA GLY A 43 -42.66 10.73 13.74
C GLY A 43 -42.36 10.81 12.23
N ASP A 44 -42.38 12.05 11.70
CA ASP A 44 -42.01 12.31 10.31
C ASP A 44 -40.62 12.93 10.14
N THR A 45 -39.87 13.11 11.23
CA THR A 45 -38.53 13.68 11.23
C THR A 45 -37.49 12.59 11.06
N PRO A 46 -36.66 12.60 10.01
CA PRO A 46 -35.53 11.70 9.89
C PRO A 46 -34.46 12.11 10.93
N VAL A 47 -34.00 11.17 11.74
CA VAL A 47 -33.08 11.43 12.86
C VAL A 47 -31.69 10.81 12.64
N GLY A 48 -31.58 9.84 11.74
CA GLY A 48 -30.30 9.21 11.42
C GLY A 48 -30.40 8.24 10.23
N VAL A 49 -29.24 7.86 9.70
CA VAL A 49 -29.13 6.88 8.63
C VAL A 49 -28.07 5.86 9.02
N ALA A 50 -28.43 4.56 8.97
CA ALA A 50 -27.51 3.46 9.17
C ALA A 50 -27.21 2.77 7.84
N ALA A 51 -25.94 2.45 7.58
CA ALA A 51 -25.57 1.58 6.47
C ALA A 51 -25.76 0.11 6.90
N LEU A 52 -26.55 -0.63 6.14
CA LEU A 52 -26.85 -2.03 6.39
C LEU A 52 -25.89 -2.90 5.58
N ASN A 53 -24.70 -3.11 6.10
CA ASN A 53 -23.68 -3.91 5.43
C ASN A 53 -23.74 -5.34 5.94
N ASN A 54 -24.11 -6.28 5.07
CA ASN A 54 -24.22 -7.68 5.43
C ASN A 54 -22.86 -8.38 5.24
N LEU A 55 -22.09 -8.46 6.31
CA LEU A 55 -20.80 -9.18 6.35
C LEU A 55 -20.99 -10.68 6.66
N HIS A 56 -22.20 -11.08 7.11
CA HIS A 56 -22.53 -12.44 7.48
C HIS A 56 -23.72 -12.96 6.67
N LEU A 57 -23.45 -13.75 5.63
CA LEU A 57 -24.50 -14.36 4.81
C LEU A 57 -25.35 -15.34 5.63
N GLY A 58 -26.64 -15.03 5.81
CA GLY A 58 -27.60 -15.87 6.46
C GLY A 58 -27.82 -15.64 7.96
N GLY A 59 -27.16 -14.63 8.55
CA GLY A 59 -27.31 -14.23 9.95
C GLY A 59 -28.06 -12.90 10.13
N GLN A 60 -28.16 -12.48 11.39
CA GLN A 60 -28.55 -11.13 11.75
C GLN A 60 -27.26 -10.29 11.98
N ASP A 61 -27.22 -9.12 11.36
CA ASP A 61 -26.16 -8.13 11.50
C ASP A 61 -26.62 -6.92 12.29
N VAL A 62 -25.66 -6.11 12.72
CA VAL A 62 -25.89 -4.91 13.51
C VAL A 62 -25.19 -3.73 12.88
N ALA A 63 -25.93 -2.63 12.66
CA ALA A 63 -25.37 -1.35 12.25
C ALA A 63 -25.58 -0.29 13.33
N TYR A 64 -24.61 0.59 13.50
CA TYR A 64 -24.69 1.74 14.40
C TYR A 64 -24.67 3.03 13.59
N CYS A 65 -25.48 4.02 14.01
CA CYS A 65 -25.39 5.37 13.45
C CYS A 65 -25.63 6.42 14.52
N ASN A 66 -24.98 7.58 14.35
CA ASN A 66 -25.33 8.75 15.14
C ASN A 66 -26.71 9.25 14.73
N ILE A 67 -27.46 9.71 15.71
CA ILE A 67 -28.80 10.32 15.51
C ILE A 67 -28.85 11.72 16.11
N THR A 68 -29.75 12.54 15.60
CA THR A 68 -30.13 13.78 16.28
C THR A 68 -30.65 13.45 17.68
N LYS A 69 -30.21 14.17 18.70
CA LYS A 69 -30.54 13.89 20.09
C LYS A 69 -32.06 13.95 20.35
N PHE A 70 -32.60 12.84 20.84
CA PHE A 70 -34.00 12.72 21.29
C PHE A 70 -34.03 12.16 22.71
N ALA A 71 -35.10 12.49 23.46
CA ALA A 71 -35.33 12.00 24.80
C ALA A 71 -36.78 11.57 24.98
N GLY A 72 -37.04 10.70 25.94
CA GLY A 72 -38.38 10.17 26.24
C GLY A 72 -38.80 9.03 25.31
N THR A 73 -40.11 8.76 25.23
CA THR A 73 -40.64 7.65 24.47
C THR A 73 -41.35 8.13 23.21
N HIS A 74 -40.97 7.58 22.07
CA HIS A 74 -41.48 7.96 20.76
C HIS A 74 -41.74 6.73 19.86
N ASP A 75 -42.66 6.90 18.93
CA ASP A 75 -42.83 5.92 17.85
C ASP A 75 -41.77 6.15 16.78
N VAL A 76 -41.13 5.05 16.39
CA VAL A 76 -40.05 5.04 15.42
C VAL A 76 -40.47 4.33 14.15
N LYS A 77 -40.05 4.90 13.01
CA LYS A 77 -40.26 4.31 11.69
C LYS A 77 -38.86 4.19 11.04
N VAL A 78 -38.54 2.98 10.55
CA VAL A 78 -37.30 2.75 9.76
C VAL A 78 -37.72 2.44 8.33
N ILE A 79 -37.15 3.16 7.40
CA ILE A 79 -37.39 2.99 5.97
C ILE A 79 -36.12 2.46 5.32
N VAL A 80 -36.27 1.35 4.57
CA VAL A 80 -35.19 0.73 3.80
C VAL A 80 -35.62 0.63 2.34
N ASP A 81 -34.81 1.11 1.44
CA ASP A 81 -35.05 1.08 0.00
C ASP A 81 -34.37 -0.16 -0.62
N SER A 82 -34.62 -1.37 -0.06
CA SER A 82 -34.01 -2.62 -0.48
C SER A 82 -34.74 -3.85 0.02
N HIS A 83 -34.17 -5.05 -0.22
CA HIS A 83 -34.67 -6.31 0.29
C HIS A 83 -34.36 -6.57 1.77
N ALA A 84 -33.55 -5.77 2.41
CA ALA A 84 -33.17 -5.91 3.81
C ALA A 84 -34.39 -5.92 4.73
N ARG A 85 -34.26 -6.65 5.83
CA ARG A 85 -35.27 -6.75 6.89
C ARG A 85 -34.69 -6.21 8.19
N VAL A 86 -35.31 -5.19 8.77
CA VAL A 86 -35.00 -4.68 10.09
C VAL A 86 -35.77 -5.44 11.17
N HIS A 87 -35.08 -5.97 12.15
CA HIS A 87 -35.63 -6.77 13.25
C HIS A 87 -35.82 -5.96 14.53
N ALA A 88 -34.86 -5.09 14.85
CA ALA A 88 -34.89 -4.27 16.07
C ALA A 88 -34.17 -2.96 15.87
N VAL A 89 -34.55 -1.94 16.67
CA VAL A 89 -33.81 -0.68 16.83
C VAL A 89 -33.69 -0.38 18.31
N GLU A 90 -32.48 -0.18 18.79
CA GLU A 90 -32.15 0.21 20.17
C GLU A 90 -31.56 1.64 20.14
N PHE A 91 -31.86 2.44 21.17
CA PHE A 91 -31.38 3.81 21.27
C PHE A 91 -30.43 3.94 22.47
N LEU A 92 -29.25 4.56 22.22
CA LEU A 92 -28.14 4.60 23.17
C LEU A 92 -27.77 6.06 23.45
N ASP A 93 -27.38 6.34 24.68
CA ASP A 93 -26.85 7.65 25.12
C ASP A 93 -25.34 7.80 24.87
N THR A 94 -24.70 6.75 24.37
CA THR A 94 -23.33 6.72 23.95
C THR A 94 -23.21 6.91 22.44
N PRO A 95 -22.19 7.59 21.93
CA PRO A 95 -22.02 7.77 20.48
C PRO A 95 -21.80 6.43 19.79
N ALA A 96 -22.22 6.35 18.51
CA ALA A 96 -22.02 5.17 17.66
C ALA A 96 -20.53 4.76 17.58
N TYR A 97 -19.66 5.71 17.78
CA TYR A 97 -18.23 5.54 17.68
C TYR A 97 -17.53 6.15 18.90
N LYS A 98 -16.54 5.44 19.43
CA LYS A 98 -15.76 5.90 20.58
C LYS A 98 -15.08 7.24 20.24
N GLN A 99 -15.43 8.29 20.98
CA GLN A 99 -14.71 9.55 20.89
C GLN A 99 -13.40 9.42 21.66
N VAL A 100 -12.29 9.55 20.95
CA VAL A 100 -10.93 9.53 21.49
C VAL A 100 -10.32 10.91 21.22
N SER A 101 -9.65 11.47 22.21
CA SER A 101 -8.80 12.66 21.96
C SER A 101 -7.58 12.22 21.17
N TYR A 102 -7.24 12.95 20.12
CA TYR A 102 -6.08 12.69 19.28
C TYR A 102 -5.08 13.84 19.39
N THR A 103 -3.81 13.51 19.52
CA THR A 103 -2.72 14.48 19.47
C THR A 103 -1.88 14.15 18.22
N PRO A 104 -1.84 15.06 17.24
CA PRO A 104 -1.06 14.84 16.02
C PRO A 104 0.43 14.67 16.32
N VAL A 105 1.09 13.76 15.63
CA VAL A 105 2.55 13.63 15.66
C VAL A 105 3.15 14.75 14.79
N PRO A 106 3.96 15.65 15.34
CA PRO A 106 4.50 16.76 14.57
C PRO A 106 5.53 16.27 13.55
N ASP A 107 5.60 16.90 12.38
CA ASP A 107 6.58 16.55 11.36
C ASP A 107 8.02 16.69 11.82
N SER A 108 8.29 17.54 12.83
CA SER A 108 9.61 17.66 13.46
C SER A 108 10.06 16.40 14.22
N ALA A 109 9.16 15.48 14.54
CA ALA A 109 9.50 14.19 15.14
C ALA A 109 9.94 13.15 14.10
N ILE A 110 9.65 13.39 12.82
CA ILE A 110 9.92 12.47 11.73
C ILE A 110 11.40 12.53 11.34
N ARG A 111 12.00 11.36 11.19
CA ARG A 111 13.39 11.21 10.75
C ARG A 111 13.45 11.37 9.23
N HIS A 112 14.39 12.16 8.76
CA HIS A 112 14.57 12.32 7.32
C HIS A 112 15.32 11.11 6.73
N ILE A 113 14.74 10.49 5.72
CA ILE A 113 15.30 9.36 4.99
C ILE A 113 15.45 9.75 3.52
N ASP A 114 16.68 9.74 3.03
CA ASP A 114 16.99 10.02 1.63
C ASP A 114 16.90 8.73 0.79
N SER A 115 15.75 8.04 0.82
CA SER A 115 15.53 6.76 0.14
C SER A 115 15.74 6.84 -1.36
N ASP A 116 15.53 8.00 -1.96
CA ASP A 116 15.76 8.27 -3.39
C ASP A 116 17.24 8.39 -3.77
N THR A 117 18.15 8.30 -2.78
CA THR A 117 19.60 8.15 -3.02
C THR A 117 20.07 6.70 -3.05
N TRP A 118 19.21 5.74 -2.70
CA TRP A 118 19.55 4.32 -2.70
C TRP A 118 19.65 3.77 -4.11
N GLU A 119 20.61 2.89 -4.34
CA GLU A 119 20.81 2.21 -5.63
C GLU A 119 20.07 0.88 -5.68
N ALA A 120 19.45 0.56 -6.80
CA ALA A 120 18.87 -0.76 -7.04
C ALA A 120 18.86 -1.08 -8.54
N VAL A 121 18.88 -2.36 -8.85
CA VAL A 121 18.64 -2.90 -10.19
C VAL A 121 17.63 -4.01 -10.07
N ASP A 122 16.57 -3.99 -10.88
CA ASP A 122 15.56 -5.03 -10.85
C ASP A 122 16.04 -6.34 -11.50
N MET A 123 15.23 -7.39 -11.38
CA MET A 123 15.57 -8.71 -11.94
C MET A 123 15.72 -8.72 -13.47
N LEU A 124 15.28 -7.68 -14.17
CA LEU A 124 15.41 -7.49 -15.62
C LEU A 124 16.64 -6.65 -15.99
N GLY A 125 17.46 -6.26 -15.02
CA GLY A 125 18.66 -5.47 -15.21
C GLY A 125 18.40 -3.97 -15.41
N ARG A 126 17.23 -3.45 -15.02
CA ARG A 126 16.88 -2.03 -15.14
C ARG A 126 17.24 -1.30 -13.85
N PRO A 127 18.13 -0.28 -13.91
CA PRO A 127 18.51 0.47 -12.73
C PRO A 127 17.41 1.47 -12.33
N VAL A 128 17.29 1.68 -11.02
CA VAL A 128 16.54 2.81 -10.49
C VAL A 128 17.43 4.07 -10.66
N PRO A 129 16.93 5.14 -11.32
CA PRO A 129 17.77 6.28 -11.68
C PRO A 129 18.22 7.09 -10.45
N SER A 130 19.40 7.67 -10.57
CA SER A 130 20.01 8.53 -9.56
C SER A 130 19.70 10.01 -9.81
N VAL A 131 20.10 10.88 -8.88
CA VAL A 131 19.95 12.35 -9.05
C VAL A 131 20.70 12.87 -10.26
N GLU A 132 21.81 12.24 -10.63
CA GLU A 132 22.58 12.59 -11.84
C GLU A 132 21.78 12.32 -13.12
N ASP A 133 20.87 11.37 -13.09
CA ASP A 133 20.03 11.00 -14.24
C ASP A 133 18.74 11.85 -14.34
N VAL A 134 18.16 12.23 -13.18
CA VAL A 134 16.81 12.83 -13.16
C VAL A 134 16.77 14.28 -12.67
N GLY A 135 17.87 14.79 -12.10
CA GLY A 135 17.95 16.12 -11.52
C GLY A 135 17.37 16.22 -10.10
N PRO A 136 17.39 17.44 -9.53
CA PRO A 136 16.95 17.66 -8.15
C PRO A 136 15.44 17.52 -7.97
N LYS A 137 15.01 17.25 -6.73
CA LYS A 137 13.59 17.19 -6.34
C LYS A 137 12.80 18.43 -6.74
N ASN A 138 11.55 18.21 -7.09
CA ASN A 138 10.52 19.21 -7.35
C ASN A 138 9.28 18.95 -6.46
N ASP A 139 8.28 19.83 -6.52
CA ASP A 139 7.08 19.79 -5.66
C ASP A 139 5.94 18.90 -6.20
N ARG A 140 6.20 18.09 -7.22
CA ARG A 140 5.19 17.18 -7.78
C ARG A 140 4.85 16.07 -6.81
N GLN A 141 3.63 15.57 -6.90
CA GLN A 141 3.09 14.57 -5.97
C GLN A 141 2.66 13.30 -6.68
N VAL A 142 2.76 12.19 -5.96
CA VAL A 142 2.30 10.87 -6.42
C VAL A 142 1.36 10.26 -5.40
N GLY A 143 0.14 9.98 -5.83
CA GLY A 143 -0.82 9.18 -5.09
C GLY A 143 -0.89 7.77 -5.61
N ILE A 144 -1.35 6.84 -4.79
CA ILE A 144 -1.59 5.46 -5.19
C ILE A 144 -2.89 4.93 -4.63
N PHE A 145 -3.59 4.13 -5.42
CA PHE A 145 -4.75 3.38 -4.98
C PHE A 145 -4.33 2.31 -3.97
N TYR A 146 -5.02 2.28 -2.82
CA TYR A 146 -4.78 1.32 -1.75
C TYR A 146 -6.10 0.66 -1.35
N TRP A 147 -6.14 -0.66 -1.43
CA TRP A 147 -7.33 -1.44 -1.16
C TRP A 147 -7.38 -1.92 0.29
N THR A 148 -8.57 -1.85 0.90
CA THR A 148 -8.80 -2.15 2.32
C THR A 148 -9.85 -3.25 2.51
N TRP A 149 -9.93 -4.22 1.58
CA TRP A 149 -10.96 -5.25 1.55
C TRP A 149 -10.48 -6.66 1.92
N HIS A 150 -9.21 -6.84 2.25
CA HIS A 150 -8.67 -8.13 2.67
C HIS A 150 -9.18 -8.49 4.06
N GLN A 151 -10.51 -8.69 4.17
CA GLN A 151 -11.19 -9.03 5.41
C GLN A 151 -11.68 -10.47 5.36
N GLN A 152 -11.75 -11.10 6.52
CA GLN A 152 -12.24 -12.47 6.62
C GLN A 152 -13.74 -12.54 6.30
N HIS A 153 -14.13 -13.38 5.34
CA HIS A 153 -15.52 -13.66 5.00
C HIS A 153 -16.00 -14.98 5.60
N ALA A 154 -17.07 -14.93 6.38
CA ALA A 154 -17.56 -16.04 7.21
C ALA A 154 -17.93 -17.33 6.46
N LEU A 155 -18.08 -17.27 5.13
CA LEU A 155 -18.51 -18.43 4.33
C LEU A 155 -17.43 -19.04 3.47
N GLN A 156 -16.28 -18.44 3.36
CA GLN A 156 -15.17 -18.97 2.58
C GLN A 156 -14.28 -19.83 3.47
N LEU A 157 -13.94 -21.03 3.00
CA LEU A 157 -13.22 -22.02 3.81
C LEU A 157 -11.70 -21.99 3.59
N ARG A 158 -11.22 -21.36 2.51
CA ARG A 158 -9.81 -21.24 2.17
C ARG A 158 -9.62 -20.10 1.17
N PRO A 159 -8.41 -19.51 1.08
CA PRO A 159 -8.07 -18.65 -0.03
C PRO A 159 -8.14 -19.42 -1.35
N VAL A 160 -8.61 -18.77 -2.41
CA VAL A 160 -8.58 -19.32 -3.77
C VAL A 160 -7.63 -18.47 -4.59
N ASP A 161 -6.55 -19.07 -5.05
CA ASP A 161 -5.58 -18.48 -5.94
C ASP A 161 -5.92 -18.85 -7.39
N VAL A 162 -6.23 -17.86 -8.20
CA VAL A 162 -6.68 -18.06 -9.59
C VAL A 162 -5.57 -18.65 -10.43
N VAL A 163 -4.34 -18.14 -10.31
CA VAL A 163 -3.18 -18.66 -11.07
C VAL A 163 -2.95 -20.13 -10.74
N ASP A 164 -2.97 -20.48 -9.47
CA ASP A 164 -2.81 -21.86 -9.00
C ASP A 164 -3.91 -22.80 -9.52
N VAL A 165 -5.16 -22.29 -9.57
CA VAL A 165 -6.29 -23.07 -10.11
C VAL A 165 -6.13 -23.27 -11.61
N LEU A 166 -5.78 -22.23 -12.37
CA LEU A 166 -5.70 -22.30 -13.84
C LEU A 166 -4.48 -23.09 -14.32
N ASP A 167 -3.36 -22.99 -13.62
CA ASP A 167 -2.15 -23.80 -13.93
C ASP A 167 -2.45 -25.31 -13.82
N LYS A 168 -3.29 -25.70 -12.85
CA LYS A 168 -3.67 -27.10 -12.62
C LYS A 168 -4.90 -27.54 -13.44
N TYR A 169 -5.84 -26.64 -13.64
CA TYR A 169 -7.14 -26.89 -14.26
C TYR A 169 -7.54 -25.81 -15.27
N PRO A 170 -6.88 -25.73 -16.45
CA PRO A 170 -7.18 -24.66 -17.44
C PRO A 170 -8.65 -24.62 -17.88
N ALA A 171 -9.39 -25.73 -17.78
CA ALA A 171 -10.82 -25.77 -18.11
C ALA A 171 -11.71 -24.99 -17.15
N ALA A 172 -11.20 -24.57 -15.99
CA ALA A 172 -11.92 -23.75 -15.03
C ALA A 172 -12.06 -22.29 -15.50
N GLU A 173 -11.28 -21.84 -16.46
CA GLU A 173 -11.16 -20.42 -16.89
C GLU A 173 -12.51 -19.72 -17.12
N TYR A 174 -13.44 -20.42 -17.78
CA TYR A 174 -14.76 -19.83 -18.11
C TYR A 174 -15.92 -20.49 -17.37
N ARG A 175 -15.64 -21.33 -16.37
CA ARG A 175 -16.63 -22.18 -15.71
C ARG A 175 -16.71 -21.89 -14.21
N LYS A 176 -17.69 -21.06 -13.79
CA LYS A 176 -17.95 -20.76 -12.38
C LYS A 176 -18.31 -22.01 -11.54
N ASP A 177 -18.91 -23.02 -12.16
CA ASP A 177 -19.29 -24.29 -11.53
C ASP A 177 -18.18 -25.33 -11.51
N HIS A 178 -16.96 -25.01 -11.97
CA HIS A 178 -15.87 -25.96 -11.95
C HIS A 178 -15.42 -26.31 -10.52
N PRO A 179 -15.28 -27.61 -10.15
CA PRO A 179 -14.98 -28.01 -8.78
C PRO A 179 -13.68 -27.48 -8.20
N ALA A 180 -12.71 -27.10 -9.04
CA ALA A 180 -11.43 -26.53 -8.61
C ALA A 180 -11.58 -25.21 -7.84
N TRP A 181 -12.64 -24.45 -8.08
CA TRP A 181 -12.94 -23.22 -7.34
C TRP A 181 -13.34 -23.51 -5.88
N GLY A 182 -13.81 -24.73 -5.58
CA GLY A 182 -14.30 -25.11 -4.25
C GLY A 182 -15.74 -24.70 -3.98
N GLU A 183 -16.14 -24.82 -2.72
CA GLU A 183 -17.49 -24.40 -2.30
C GLU A 183 -17.55 -22.89 -2.12
N ARG A 184 -18.44 -22.22 -2.84
CA ARG A 184 -18.74 -20.79 -2.72
C ARG A 184 -17.51 -19.88 -2.95
N PRO A 185 -16.86 -19.90 -4.11
CA PRO A 185 -15.75 -19.02 -4.42
C PRO A 185 -16.27 -17.60 -4.68
N PHE A 186 -16.66 -16.88 -3.61
CA PHE A 186 -17.18 -15.51 -3.76
C PHE A 186 -16.05 -14.53 -4.06
N GLN A 187 -14.89 -14.72 -3.41
CA GLN A 187 -13.69 -13.89 -3.61
C GLN A 187 -12.48 -14.79 -3.86
N CYS A 188 -11.68 -14.40 -4.84
CA CYS A 188 -10.47 -15.11 -5.21
C CYS A 188 -9.30 -14.12 -5.22
N PHE A 189 -8.14 -14.57 -4.78
CA PHE A 189 -6.88 -13.88 -5.08
C PHE A 189 -6.47 -14.23 -6.50
N TRP A 190 -6.04 -13.25 -7.28
CA TRP A 190 -5.50 -13.57 -8.61
C TRP A 190 -4.17 -14.30 -8.49
N HIS A 191 -3.36 -14.01 -7.46
CA HIS A 191 -2.13 -14.70 -7.11
C HIS A 191 -1.75 -14.43 -5.63
N GLU A 192 -0.73 -15.14 -5.09
CA GLU A 192 -0.28 -14.96 -3.72
C GLU A 192 0.66 -13.74 -3.61
N PRO A 193 0.35 -12.73 -2.77
CA PRO A 193 1.27 -11.66 -2.41
C PRO A 193 2.55 -12.18 -1.76
N LEU A 194 3.63 -11.42 -1.79
CA LEU A 194 4.90 -11.76 -1.12
C LEU A 194 4.70 -12.10 0.36
N TYR A 195 3.79 -11.41 1.03
CA TYR A 195 3.49 -11.60 2.44
C TYR A 195 2.36 -12.59 2.72
N GLY A 196 1.95 -13.38 1.71
CA GLY A 196 0.85 -14.35 1.82
C GLY A 196 -0.54 -13.71 1.72
N PHE A 197 -1.57 -14.51 1.89
CA PHE A 197 -2.98 -14.08 1.86
C PHE A 197 -3.33 -13.36 3.17
N TYR A 198 -2.89 -12.12 3.33
CA TYR A 198 -2.98 -11.35 4.56
C TYR A 198 -4.36 -10.68 4.74
N GLN A 199 -4.59 -10.15 5.94
CA GLN A 199 -5.66 -9.19 6.22
C GLN A 199 -5.08 -7.76 6.33
N ASP A 200 -5.86 -6.75 5.91
CA ASP A 200 -5.46 -5.33 5.95
C ASP A 200 -5.16 -4.79 7.35
N ILE A 201 -5.58 -5.50 8.38
CA ILE A 201 -5.42 -5.12 9.78
C ILE A 201 -4.17 -5.72 10.44
N ASP A 202 -3.38 -6.50 9.71
CA ASP A 202 -2.13 -7.08 10.21
C ASP A 202 -1.06 -5.98 10.37
N PRO A 203 -0.60 -5.64 11.58
CA PRO A 203 0.36 -4.56 11.80
C PRO A 203 1.69 -4.78 11.07
N TYR A 204 2.10 -6.04 10.92
CA TYR A 204 3.30 -6.40 10.15
C TYR A 204 3.17 -5.94 8.69
N ILE A 205 2.04 -6.23 8.06
CA ILE A 205 1.76 -5.82 6.67
C ILE A 205 1.68 -4.30 6.54
N ILE A 206 0.95 -3.65 7.45
CA ILE A 206 0.79 -2.19 7.43
C ILE A 206 2.17 -1.51 7.47
N ARG A 207 3.05 -1.90 8.41
CA ARG A 207 4.39 -1.32 8.52
C ARG A 207 5.22 -1.50 7.25
N HIS A 208 5.24 -2.72 6.69
CA HIS A 208 5.99 -3.00 5.45
C HIS A 208 5.44 -2.21 4.27
N HIS A 209 4.12 -2.16 4.08
CA HIS A 209 3.52 -1.37 3.01
C HIS A 209 3.81 0.11 3.15
N MET A 210 3.63 0.69 4.33
CA MET A 210 3.87 2.13 4.54
C MET A 210 5.35 2.49 4.32
N SER A 211 6.29 1.67 4.83
CA SER A 211 7.71 1.86 4.58
C SER A 211 8.06 1.74 3.09
N MET A 212 7.57 0.71 2.40
CA MET A 212 7.82 0.54 0.97
C MET A 212 7.27 1.71 0.15
N LEU A 213 6.03 2.14 0.41
CA LEU A 213 5.38 3.22 -0.32
C LEU A 213 6.03 4.58 -0.04
N HIS A 214 6.37 4.86 1.22
CA HIS A 214 7.12 6.06 1.57
C HIS A 214 8.50 6.06 0.88
N ASN A 215 9.23 4.96 0.97
CA ASN A 215 10.57 4.83 0.35
C ASN A 215 10.54 4.89 -1.18
N ALA A 216 9.43 4.50 -1.81
CA ALA A 216 9.21 4.72 -3.24
C ALA A 216 8.99 6.20 -3.60
N GLY A 217 8.63 7.04 -2.63
CA GLY A 217 8.31 8.46 -2.82
C GLY A 217 6.83 8.73 -3.08
N VAL A 218 5.93 7.82 -2.65
CA VAL A 218 4.48 8.02 -2.68
C VAL A 218 4.08 9.02 -1.59
N ASP A 219 3.32 10.04 -1.96
CA ASP A 219 2.90 11.12 -1.05
C ASP A 219 1.58 10.82 -0.35
N PHE A 220 0.66 10.13 -1.04
CA PHE A 220 -0.64 9.81 -0.44
C PHE A 220 -1.27 8.53 -1.00
N LEU A 221 -2.13 7.95 -0.17
CA LEU A 221 -2.99 6.81 -0.48
C LEU A 221 -4.41 7.29 -0.74
N LEU A 222 -5.08 6.70 -1.73
CA LEU A 222 -6.53 6.79 -1.89
C LEU A 222 -7.15 5.45 -1.50
N PHE A 223 -7.94 5.46 -0.42
CA PHE A 223 -8.67 4.27 0.03
C PHE A 223 -9.93 4.07 -0.80
N ASP A 224 -10.10 2.86 -1.33
CA ASP A 224 -11.28 2.53 -2.09
C ASP A 224 -12.53 2.39 -1.21
N CYS A 225 -13.49 3.28 -1.42
CA CYS A 225 -14.82 3.24 -0.85
C CYS A 225 -15.89 3.39 -1.95
N THR A 226 -15.61 2.91 -3.16
CA THR A 226 -16.49 3.12 -4.32
C THR A 226 -17.66 2.16 -4.39
N ASN A 227 -17.64 1.07 -3.64
CA ASN A 227 -18.61 -0.01 -3.71
C ASN A 227 -19.69 0.10 -2.63
N GLY A 228 -20.75 0.85 -2.92
CA GLY A 228 -21.91 1.01 -2.03
C GLY A 228 -21.68 2.05 -0.92
N ALA A 229 -22.07 1.70 0.31
CA ALA A 229 -21.94 2.55 1.50
C ALA A 229 -20.80 2.08 2.44
N LEU A 230 -19.80 1.42 1.90
CA LEU A 230 -18.72 0.81 2.66
C LEU A 230 -17.53 1.77 2.79
N LEU A 231 -17.27 2.22 4.02
CA LEU A 231 -16.06 3.01 4.35
C LEU A 231 -14.91 2.14 4.85
N TRP A 232 -15.14 0.85 5.06
CA TRP A 232 -14.15 -0.10 5.57
C TRP A 232 -13.48 0.37 6.88
N ARG A 233 -14.29 0.90 7.79
CA ARG A 233 -13.80 1.46 9.05
C ARG A 233 -12.99 0.45 9.85
N MET A 234 -13.41 -0.82 9.84
CA MET A 234 -12.72 -1.92 10.51
C MET A 234 -11.30 -2.16 9.97
N ALA A 235 -11.00 -1.70 8.75
CA ALA A 235 -9.66 -1.75 8.15
C ALA A 235 -8.92 -0.43 8.33
N TYR A 236 -9.53 0.72 8.02
CA TYR A 236 -8.80 1.98 8.06
C TYR A 236 -8.44 2.44 9.48
N GLU A 237 -9.22 2.12 10.52
CA GLU A 237 -8.86 2.51 11.89
C GLU A 237 -7.60 1.80 12.40
N PRO A 238 -7.47 0.46 12.30
CA PRO A 238 -6.21 -0.22 12.63
C PRO A 238 -5.02 0.28 11.81
N LEU A 239 -5.25 0.58 10.51
CA LEU A 239 -4.23 1.11 9.62
C LEU A 239 -3.76 2.50 10.09
N PHE A 240 -4.67 3.43 10.37
CA PHE A 240 -4.32 4.74 10.92
C PHE A 240 -3.60 4.64 12.27
N GLU A 241 -4.04 3.74 13.13
CA GLU A 241 -3.40 3.55 14.43
C GLU A 241 -1.97 3.03 14.29
N GLU A 242 -1.71 2.13 13.35
CA GLU A 242 -0.35 1.65 13.11
C GLU A 242 0.51 2.72 12.43
N MET A 243 -0.03 3.48 11.46
CA MET A 243 0.66 4.64 10.87
C MET A 243 1.02 5.69 11.95
N ARG A 244 0.12 5.93 12.90
CA ARG A 244 0.39 6.83 14.05
C ARG A 244 1.59 6.34 14.87
N LYS A 245 1.64 5.04 15.20
CA LYS A 245 2.78 4.44 15.92
C LYS A 245 4.07 4.56 15.11
N MET A 246 4.02 4.32 13.80
CA MET A 246 5.19 4.52 12.92
C MET A 246 5.70 5.96 12.99
N ARG A 247 4.80 6.94 12.95
CA ARG A 247 5.17 8.36 13.08
C ARG A 247 5.72 8.70 14.47
N GLU A 248 5.20 8.10 15.53
CA GLU A 248 5.79 8.20 16.89
C GLU A 248 7.21 7.59 16.96
N ASP A 249 7.46 6.53 16.18
CA ASP A 249 8.80 5.95 16.00
C ASP A 249 9.73 6.84 15.15
N GLY A 250 9.18 7.92 14.56
CA GLY A 250 9.90 8.85 13.69
C GLY A 250 9.96 8.41 12.22
N VAL A 251 9.11 7.46 11.82
CA VAL A 251 9.00 6.99 10.43
C VAL A 251 7.93 7.80 9.71
N ASP A 252 8.25 8.33 8.54
CA ASP A 252 7.25 9.00 7.71
C ASP A 252 6.34 7.97 7.01
N THR A 253 5.11 8.40 6.76
CA THR A 253 4.12 7.57 6.08
C THR A 253 3.40 8.40 5.01
N PRO A 254 2.92 7.80 3.92
CA PRO A 254 2.05 8.51 3.00
C PRO A 254 0.85 9.11 3.73
N LYS A 255 0.31 10.22 3.23
CA LYS A 255 -0.96 10.78 3.72
C LYS A 255 -2.14 9.97 3.15
N VAL A 256 -3.34 10.21 3.63
CA VAL A 256 -4.53 9.45 3.23
C VAL A 256 -5.67 10.36 2.80
N ALA A 257 -6.37 9.95 1.74
CA ALA A 257 -7.66 10.46 1.34
C ALA A 257 -8.60 9.31 0.98
N PHE A 258 -9.89 9.59 0.83
CA PHE A 258 -10.91 8.58 0.52
C PHE A 258 -11.46 8.80 -0.90
N MET A 259 -11.63 7.72 -1.63
CA MET A 259 -12.27 7.67 -2.93
C MET A 259 -13.66 7.08 -2.77
N LEU A 260 -14.69 7.93 -2.92
CA LEU A 260 -16.10 7.57 -2.77
C LEU A 260 -16.73 7.22 -4.12
N ASN A 261 -18.02 6.88 -4.12
CA ASN A 261 -18.75 6.48 -5.33
C ASN A 261 -18.60 7.50 -6.49
N PHE A 262 -18.58 7.01 -7.70
CA PHE A 262 -18.41 7.78 -8.95
C PHE A 262 -19.72 8.43 -9.44
N GLY A 263 -20.46 9.06 -8.55
CA GLY A 263 -21.67 9.77 -8.88
C GLY A 263 -22.35 10.37 -7.64
N PRO A 264 -23.27 11.34 -7.83
CA PRO A 264 -24.08 11.86 -6.76
C PRO A 264 -25.11 10.80 -6.33
N MET A 265 -24.91 10.19 -5.17
CA MET A 265 -25.70 9.10 -4.64
C MET A 265 -26.04 9.31 -3.16
N LYS A 266 -27.10 8.63 -2.66
CA LYS A 266 -27.43 8.59 -1.23
C LYS A 266 -26.30 7.95 -0.39
N THR A 267 -25.62 6.97 -0.94
CA THR A 267 -24.47 6.31 -0.30
C THR A 267 -23.30 7.28 -0.13
N THR A 268 -23.05 8.15 -1.12
CA THR A 268 -22.02 9.21 -1.02
C THR A 268 -22.41 10.25 0.04
N ASP A 269 -23.68 10.69 0.12
CA ASP A 269 -24.18 11.57 1.20
C ASP A 269 -23.92 10.93 2.57
N TYR A 270 -24.30 9.68 2.74
CA TYR A 270 -24.05 8.94 3.98
C TYR A 270 -22.54 8.90 4.33
N MET A 271 -21.69 8.53 3.39
CA MET A 271 -20.25 8.40 3.62
C MET A 271 -19.57 9.74 3.95
N LEU A 272 -19.96 10.83 3.27
CA LEU A 272 -19.45 12.16 3.56
C LEU A 272 -19.78 12.60 5.00
N ARG A 273 -21.02 12.37 5.43
CA ARG A 273 -21.45 12.67 6.81
C ARG A 273 -20.70 11.79 7.81
N ALA A 274 -20.61 10.50 7.56
CA ALA A 274 -19.96 9.54 8.46
C ALA A 274 -18.47 9.85 8.63
N LEU A 275 -17.75 10.14 7.56
CA LEU A 275 -16.34 10.55 7.62
C LEU A 275 -16.19 11.87 8.35
N TYR A 276 -16.99 12.88 8.01
CA TYR A 276 -16.91 14.17 8.67
C TYR A 276 -17.15 14.05 10.18
N GLN A 277 -18.26 13.45 10.60
CA GLN A 277 -18.64 13.35 12.00
C GLN A 277 -17.68 12.47 12.84
N ASN A 278 -17.15 11.40 12.26
CA ASN A 278 -16.43 10.37 13.03
C ASN A 278 -14.91 10.43 12.91
N LEU A 279 -14.38 11.12 11.90
CA LEU A 279 -12.95 11.21 11.66
C LEU A 279 -12.46 12.68 11.61
N TYR A 280 -13.05 13.48 10.73
CA TYR A 280 -12.52 14.80 10.43
C TYR A 280 -12.91 15.88 11.45
N ALA A 281 -14.19 16.00 11.82
CA ALA A 281 -14.61 17.00 12.79
C ALA A 281 -13.99 16.81 14.19
N PRO A 282 -13.80 15.56 14.69
CA PRO A 282 -13.03 15.33 15.91
C PRO A 282 -11.52 15.54 15.76
N GLY A 283 -11.00 15.72 14.55
CA GLY A 283 -9.57 15.89 14.28
C GLY A 283 -8.73 14.63 14.44
N LEU A 284 -9.35 13.44 14.33
CA LEU A 284 -8.64 12.18 14.50
C LEU A 284 -7.65 11.97 13.35
N TYR A 285 -6.41 11.62 13.68
CA TYR A 285 -5.33 11.34 12.73
C TYR A 285 -5.09 12.49 11.73
N SER A 286 -5.24 13.75 12.19
CA SER A 286 -5.18 14.93 11.31
C SER A 286 -3.82 15.14 10.64
N ASP A 287 -2.76 14.62 11.20
CA ASP A 287 -1.41 14.60 10.62
C ASP A 287 -1.24 13.55 9.49
N LEU A 288 -2.23 12.68 9.31
CA LEU A 288 -2.27 11.70 8.20
C LEU A 288 -3.16 12.16 7.03
N TRP A 289 -3.93 13.24 7.16
CA TRP A 289 -4.82 13.67 6.08
C TRP A 289 -4.05 14.23 4.90
N TYR A 290 -4.39 13.78 3.70
CA TYR A 290 -3.88 14.41 2.49
C TYR A 290 -4.56 15.75 2.26
N MET A 291 -3.75 16.82 2.16
CA MET A 291 -4.22 18.18 2.02
C MET A 291 -4.05 18.65 0.57
N LEU A 292 -5.11 19.15 -0.03
CA LEU A 292 -5.09 19.79 -1.35
C LEU A 292 -5.72 21.17 -1.23
N ASP A 293 -5.05 22.20 -1.75
CA ASP A 293 -5.51 23.60 -1.65
C ASP A 293 -5.77 24.05 -0.19
N GLY A 294 -4.98 23.52 0.75
CA GLY A 294 -5.07 23.88 2.18
C GLY A 294 -6.22 23.23 2.95
N LYS A 295 -6.94 22.28 2.35
CA LYS A 295 -8.04 21.53 2.98
C LYS A 295 -7.85 20.03 2.79
N PRO A 296 -8.44 19.20 3.67
CA PRO A 296 -8.47 17.75 3.42
C PRO A 296 -9.13 17.44 2.07
N MET A 297 -8.48 16.60 1.29
CA MET A 297 -8.98 16.19 -0.03
C MET A 297 -9.89 14.97 0.10
N ILE A 298 -10.97 14.94 -0.69
CA ILE A 298 -11.85 13.78 -0.84
C ILE A 298 -12.31 13.61 -2.29
N MET A 299 -12.16 12.41 -2.83
CA MET A 299 -12.77 12.06 -4.12
C MET A 299 -14.25 11.73 -3.90
N GLY A 300 -15.11 12.71 -4.09
CA GLY A 300 -16.54 12.56 -3.87
C GLY A 300 -17.34 13.69 -4.50
N TYR A 301 -18.64 13.49 -4.57
CA TYR A 301 -19.59 14.42 -5.18
C TYR A 301 -20.29 15.25 -4.11
N PRO A 302 -19.96 16.56 -3.94
CA PRO A 302 -20.64 17.43 -2.97
C PRO A 302 -22.14 17.58 -3.25
N GLU A 303 -22.57 17.35 -4.50
CA GLU A 303 -23.97 17.37 -4.92
C GLU A 303 -24.80 16.21 -4.31
N SER A 304 -24.14 15.20 -3.74
CA SER A 304 -24.82 14.14 -2.98
C SER A 304 -25.48 14.67 -1.70
N LEU A 305 -24.91 15.74 -1.13
CA LEU A 305 -25.44 16.38 0.07
C LEU A 305 -26.69 17.21 -0.29
N PRO A 306 -27.81 17.06 0.43
CA PRO A 306 -28.99 17.91 0.21
C PRO A 306 -28.69 19.37 0.56
N GLU A 307 -29.33 20.31 -0.14
CA GLU A 307 -29.14 21.75 0.12
C GLU A 307 -29.52 22.15 1.56
N LYS A 308 -30.57 21.51 2.09
CA LYS A 308 -31.07 21.71 3.44
C LYS A 308 -31.25 20.38 4.16
N GLY A 309 -30.91 20.36 5.42
CA GLY A 309 -31.20 19.27 6.35
C GLY A 309 -32.65 19.33 6.87
N CYS A 310 -33.01 18.36 7.70
CA CYS A 310 -34.31 18.32 8.37
C CYS A 310 -34.46 19.35 9.49
N CYS A 311 -33.37 19.95 9.96
CA CYS A 311 -33.30 21.01 10.96
C CYS A 311 -32.15 21.97 10.66
N GLU A 312 -32.05 23.05 11.45
CA GLU A 312 -30.99 24.06 11.28
C GLU A 312 -29.60 23.50 11.56
N GLU A 313 -29.46 22.66 12.58
CA GLU A 313 -28.21 22.02 12.96
C GLU A 313 -27.69 21.11 11.83
N GLU A 314 -28.56 20.31 11.22
CA GLU A 314 -28.17 19.48 10.09
C GLU A 314 -27.80 20.32 8.88
N THR A 315 -28.56 21.38 8.58
CA THR A 315 -28.25 22.30 7.49
C THR A 315 -26.88 22.96 7.70
N LYS A 316 -26.57 23.35 8.95
CA LYS A 316 -25.25 23.87 9.32
C LYS A 316 -24.15 22.85 9.07
N MET A 317 -24.31 21.62 9.54
CA MET A 317 -23.35 20.53 9.31
C MET A 317 -23.12 20.25 7.82
N LEU A 318 -24.17 20.23 6.99
CA LEU A 318 -24.04 20.05 5.54
C LEU A 318 -23.19 21.15 4.89
N ASN A 319 -23.37 22.38 5.33
CA ASN A 319 -22.57 23.51 4.86
C ASN A 319 -21.12 23.44 5.37
N GLU A 320 -20.92 22.99 6.60
CA GLU A 320 -19.58 22.73 7.14
C GLU A 320 -18.86 21.69 6.29
N ILE A 321 -19.48 20.55 5.98
CA ILE A 321 -18.89 19.49 5.12
C ILE A 321 -18.48 20.05 3.76
N ARG A 322 -19.35 20.82 3.09
CA ARG A 322 -19.04 21.43 1.78
C ARG A 322 -17.84 22.37 1.82
N ASN A 323 -17.65 23.07 2.93
CA ASN A 323 -16.57 24.04 3.09
C ASN A 323 -15.29 23.43 3.63
N PHE A 324 -15.37 22.28 4.26
CA PHE A 324 -14.25 21.60 4.94
C PHE A 324 -13.31 20.94 3.95
N PHE A 325 -13.85 20.24 2.95
CA PHE A 325 -13.08 19.47 2.00
C PHE A 325 -12.72 20.23 0.72
N THR A 326 -11.61 19.85 0.12
CA THR A 326 -11.38 20.03 -1.32
C THR A 326 -11.94 18.79 -2.03
N PHE A 327 -13.01 18.98 -2.78
CA PHE A 327 -13.66 17.90 -3.52
C PHE A 327 -13.02 17.69 -4.90
N ARG A 328 -12.76 16.43 -5.26
CA ARG A 328 -12.42 15.99 -6.61
C ARG A 328 -13.30 14.80 -6.98
N PRO A 329 -14.45 15.02 -7.62
CA PRO A 329 -15.34 13.94 -8.01
C PRO A 329 -14.68 12.97 -8.97
N GLY A 330 -14.85 11.66 -8.74
CA GLY A 330 -14.28 10.62 -9.57
C GLY A 330 -14.96 10.47 -10.93
N GLN A 331 -14.20 10.39 -12.02
CA GLN A 331 -14.73 10.13 -13.35
C GLN A 331 -15.03 8.61 -13.51
N PRO A 332 -16.28 8.23 -13.79
CA PRO A 332 -16.67 6.81 -13.86
C PRO A 332 -16.20 6.08 -15.13
N GLY A 333 -15.87 6.80 -16.19
CA GLY A 333 -15.59 6.22 -17.51
C GLY A 333 -14.10 6.22 -17.85
N TYR A 334 -13.47 5.05 -17.90
CA TYR A 334 -12.03 4.89 -18.15
C TYR A 334 -11.56 5.38 -19.51
N GLY A 335 -12.47 5.43 -20.49
CA GLY A 335 -12.16 5.82 -21.86
C GLY A 335 -12.52 7.25 -22.23
N CYS A 336 -13.28 7.95 -21.39
CA CYS A 336 -13.96 9.20 -21.77
C CYS A 336 -13.23 10.47 -21.35
N GLY A 337 -12.36 10.40 -20.34
CA GLY A 337 -11.76 11.58 -19.71
C GLY A 337 -12.74 12.42 -18.88
N PRO A 338 -12.31 13.61 -18.40
CA PRO A 338 -13.12 14.43 -17.52
C PRO A 338 -14.32 15.05 -18.24
N SER A 339 -15.51 14.97 -17.65
CA SER A 339 -16.70 15.71 -18.11
C SER A 339 -16.93 17.02 -17.35
N ARG A 340 -16.12 17.29 -16.29
CA ARG A 340 -16.13 18.50 -15.47
C ARG A 340 -14.70 18.97 -15.19
N PRO A 341 -14.47 20.26 -14.96
CA PRO A 341 -13.13 20.78 -14.65
C PRO A 341 -12.52 20.24 -13.36
N ASP A 342 -13.35 19.87 -12.38
CA ASP A 342 -12.94 19.38 -11.05
C ASP A 342 -12.85 17.85 -10.96
N HIS A 343 -13.11 17.11 -12.04
CA HIS A 343 -13.00 15.66 -12.06
C HIS A 343 -11.55 15.19 -11.89
N TRP A 344 -11.38 14.07 -11.17
CA TRP A 344 -10.20 13.24 -11.19
C TRP A 344 -10.49 11.88 -11.80
N GLY A 345 -9.53 11.30 -12.51
CA GLY A 345 -9.55 9.89 -12.91
C GLY A 345 -9.00 9.01 -11.80
N TRP A 346 -9.34 7.73 -11.79
CA TRP A 346 -8.68 6.75 -10.94
C TRP A 346 -7.95 5.68 -11.77
N LEU A 347 -8.48 5.35 -12.93
CA LEU A 347 -7.92 4.45 -13.92
C LEU A 347 -8.30 4.95 -15.31
N GLU A 348 -7.40 4.89 -16.27
CA GLU A 348 -7.69 5.26 -17.65
C GLU A 348 -7.01 4.34 -18.66
N ILE A 349 -7.65 4.20 -19.81
CA ILE A 349 -7.12 3.49 -20.97
C ILE A 349 -6.10 4.39 -21.68
N ALA A 350 -4.95 3.86 -22.08
CA ALA A 350 -3.95 4.61 -22.84
C ALA A 350 -4.48 5.06 -24.21
N PRO A 351 -4.21 6.33 -24.65
CA PRO A 351 -3.56 7.40 -23.93
C PRO A 351 -4.50 8.06 -22.92
N GLN A 352 -4.00 8.27 -21.71
CA GLN A 352 -4.78 8.89 -20.64
C GLN A 352 -5.11 10.35 -20.93
N HIS A 353 -6.23 10.82 -20.40
CA HIS A 353 -6.63 12.22 -20.47
C HIS A 353 -5.95 13.07 -19.37
N LYS A 354 -6.00 14.38 -19.57
CA LYS A 354 -5.61 15.38 -18.57
C LYS A 354 -6.81 15.73 -17.71
N TYR A 355 -6.62 15.83 -16.40
CA TYR A 355 -7.64 16.26 -15.44
C TYR A 355 -7.25 17.60 -14.82
N GLY A 356 -8.24 18.46 -14.52
CA GLY A 356 -7.99 19.80 -14.00
C GLY A 356 -7.15 20.65 -14.94
N THR A 357 -7.48 20.65 -16.26
CA THR A 357 -6.74 21.43 -17.26
C THR A 357 -6.94 22.92 -17.06
N ARG A 358 -5.84 23.65 -16.98
CA ARG A 358 -5.80 25.10 -16.81
C ARG A 358 -5.73 25.84 -18.16
N PRO A 359 -5.99 27.16 -18.20
CA PRO A 359 -5.95 27.95 -19.44
C PRO A 359 -4.58 27.94 -20.17
N ASP A 360 -3.49 27.73 -19.44
CA ASP A 360 -2.13 27.62 -20.01
C ASP A 360 -1.83 26.24 -20.60
N GLY A 361 -2.77 25.30 -20.50
CA GLY A 361 -2.63 23.92 -20.98
C GLY A 361 -1.97 22.94 -19.99
N SER A 362 -1.49 23.43 -18.84
CA SER A 362 -1.08 22.56 -17.73
C SER A 362 -2.29 21.81 -17.15
N CYS A 363 -2.04 20.74 -16.42
CA CYS A 363 -3.11 19.99 -15.77
C CYS A 363 -2.73 19.59 -14.34
N GLU A 364 -3.77 19.44 -13.52
CA GLU A 364 -3.59 19.10 -12.12
C GLU A 364 -3.19 17.63 -11.96
N MET A 365 -3.88 16.71 -12.66
CA MET A 365 -3.70 15.30 -12.42
C MET A 365 -3.75 14.46 -13.71
N MET A 366 -3.00 13.36 -13.70
CA MET A 366 -3.12 12.24 -14.65
C MET A 366 -3.04 10.90 -13.92
N THR A 367 -3.74 9.89 -14.47
CA THR A 367 -3.65 8.51 -13.96
C THR A 367 -2.51 7.75 -14.63
N VAL A 368 -2.02 6.73 -13.91
CA VAL A 368 -1.11 5.70 -14.44
C VAL A 368 -1.64 4.34 -14.01
N GLY A 369 -2.15 3.57 -14.97
CA GLY A 369 -2.64 2.21 -14.73
C GLY A 369 -1.57 1.14 -14.98
N VAL A 370 -1.58 0.09 -14.18
CA VAL A 370 -0.62 -1.02 -14.29
C VAL A 370 -1.03 -2.00 -15.39
N GLY A 371 -2.28 -2.44 -15.37
CA GLY A 371 -2.93 -3.22 -16.42
C GLY A 371 -4.26 -2.59 -16.81
N GLN A 372 -4.76 -2.91 -17.98
CA GLN A 372 -5.99 -2.32 -18.52
C GLN A 372 -7.03 -3.41 -18.77
N ASN A 373 -8.21 -3.29 -18.15
CA ASN A 373 -9.39 -4.09 -18.48
C ASN A 373 -10.18 -3.45 -19.62
N ALA A 374 -9.55 -3.34 -20.77
CA ALA A 374 -10.13 -2.74 -21.97
C ALA A 374 -9.64 -3.42 -23.24
N ASN A 375 -10.39 -3.28 -24.31
CA ASN A 375 -10.02 -3.75 -25.64
C ASN A 375 -9.53 -2.59 -26.56
N LYS A 376 -9.18 -2.94 -27.81
CA LYS A 376 -8.68 -2.00 -28.83
C LYS A 376 -9.64 -0.83 -29.13
N ASP A 377 -10.94 -1.01 -28.91
CA ASP A 377 -11.98 -0.01 -29.17
C ASP A 377 -12.23 0.88 -27.95
N ARG A 378 -11.38 0.79 -26.91
CA ARG A 378 -11.45 1.52 -25.64
C ARG A 378 -12.74 1.19 -24.84
N ILE A 379 -13.24 -0.02 -25.00
CA ILE A 379 -14.40 -0.53 -24.27
C ILE A 379 -13.87 -1.30 -23.05
N CYS A 380 -14.44 -1.01 -21.88
CA CYS A 380 -14.14 -1.72 -20.65
C CYS A 380 -14.61 -3.18 -20.75
N THR A 381 -13.76 -4.12 -20.42
CA THR A 381 -14.00 -5.57 -20.48
C THR A 381 -13.77 -6.20 -19.11
N HIS A 382 -14.23 -7.43 -18.92
CA HIS A 382 -13.72 -8.25 -17.80
C HIS A 382 -12.31 -8.77 -18.15
N PHE A 383 -11.49 -9.08 -17.16
CA PHE A 383 -10.08 -9.40 -17.41
C PHE A 383 -9.83 -10.76 -18.09
N ASN A 384 -10.70 -11.72 -17.96
CA ASN A 384 -10.61 -12.98 -18.71
C ASN A 384 -11.30 -12.95 -20.09
N ASP A 385 -11.64 -11.76 -20.62
CA ASP A 385 -12.02 -11.59 -22.02
C ASP A 385 -10.79 -11.70 -22.92
N LYS A 386 -10.93 -12.40 -24.05
CA LYS A 386 -9.83 -12.71 -24.99
C LYS A 386 -9.22 -11.47 -25.67
N GLU A 387 -9.95 -10.36 -25.73
CA GLU A 387 -9.51 -9.11 -26.35
C GLU A 387 -8.98 -8.10 -25.33
N THR A 388 -8.97 -8.45 -24.05
CA THR A 388 -8.55 -7.55 -22.97
C THR A 388 -7.06 -7.29 -23.02
N PHE A 389 -6.69 -6.05 -22.80
CA PHE A 389 -5.31 -5.63 -22.64
C PHE A 389 -4.84 -5.98 -21.22
N GLY A 390 -3.60 -6.38 -21.11
CA GLY A 390 -2.98 -6.68 -19.82
C GLY A 390 -1.77 -5.79 -19.54
N ARG A 391 -0.89 -6.30 -18.70
CA ARG A 391 0.37 -5.63 -18.28
C ARG A 391 1.37 -5.49 -19.42
N SER A 392 1.36 -6.40 -20.41
CA SER A 392 2.29 -6.40 -21.55
C SER A 392 1.83 -5.56 -22.72
N TYR A 393 0.58 -5.11 -22.73
CA TYR A 393 0.02 -4.32 -23.83
C TYR A 393 0.56 -2.90 -23.85
N THR A 394 0.87 -2.41 -25.06
CA THR A 394 1.10 -0.99 -25.31
C THR A 394 0.31 -0.55 -26.55
N LYS A 395 -0.16 0.69 -26.56
CA LYS A 395 -0.80 1.26 -27.74
C LYS A 395 0.15 1.32 -28.93
N LYS A 396 1.44 1.58 -28.66
CA LYS A 396 2.48 1.71 -29.70
C LYS A 396 2.82 0.38 -30.37
N TYR A 397 2.85 -0.73 -29.63
CA TYR A 397 3.36 -2.01 -30.13
C TYR A 397 2.35 -3.16 -30.06
N GLY A 398 1.12 -2.90 -29.57
CA GLY A 398 0.12 -3.93 -29.33
C GLY A 398 0.52 -4.92 -28.23
N HIS A 399 -0.06 -6.10 -28.24
CA HIS A 399 0.36 -7.19 -27.37
C HIS A 399 1.71 -7.76 -27.81
N LYS A 400 2.67 -7.76 -26.90
CA LYS A 400 3.95 -8.46 -27.09
C LYS A 400 3.87 -9.91 -26.57
N LEU A 401 2.77 -10.61 -26.83
CA LEU A 401 2.47 -11.96 -26.37
C LEU A 401 3.33 -13.08 -26.98
N LEU A 402 4.46 -12.76 -27.56
CA LEU A 402 5.41 -13.79 -28.05
C LEU A 402 6.16 -14.49 -26.92
N ASP A 403 6.14 -13.92 -25.71
CA ASP A 403 6.78 -14.46 -24.52
C ASP A 403 5.74 -14.53 -23.39
N LYS A 404 5.59 -15.72 -22.80
CA LYS A 404 4.70 -15.95 -21.64
C LYS A 404 5.12 -15.15 -20.40
N GLU A 405 6.36 -14.67 -20.35
CA GLU A 405 6.92 -13.87 -19.26
C GLU A 405 6.80 -12.36 -19.50
N SER A 406 6.11 -11.93 -20.58
CA SER A 406 5.98 -10.51 -20.95
C SER A 406 5.34 -9.65 -19.85
N TYR A 407 4.50 -10.23 -19.00
CA TYR A 407 3.89 -9.55 -17.86
C TYR A 407 4.92 -8.98 -16.87
N LYS A 408 6.14 -9.52 -16.80
CA LYS A 408 7.20 -9.07 -15.89
C LYS A 408 7.76 -7.68 -16.25
N TYR A 409 7.66 -7.29 -17.53
CA TYR A 409 8.33 -6.08 -18.02
C TYR A 409 7.59 -4.78 -17.72
N GLY A 410 6.29 -4.83 -17.38
CA GLY A 410 5.50 -3.64 -17.09
C GLY A 410 5.41 -2.68 -18.26
N TYR A 411 5.21 -3.17 -19.48
CA TYR A 411 5.16 -2.35 -20.69
C TYR A 411 3.98 -1.35 -20.67
N ASN A 412 2.81 -1.79 -20.20
CA ASN A 412 1.64 -0.92 -20.11
C ASN A 412 1.86 0.23 -19.12
N VAL A 413 2.30 -0.09 -17.93
CA VAL A 413 2.55 0.93 -16.89
C VAL A 413 3.65 1.91 -17.32
N GLN A 414 4.68 1.42 -18.03
CA GLN A 414 5.74 2.28 -18.53
C GLN A 414 5.23 3.25 -19.60
N GLU A 415 4.40 2.80 -20.57
CA GLU A 415 3.80 3.68 -21.59
C GLU A 415 2.95 4.77 -20.95
N GLN A 416 2.20 4.44 -19.90
CA GLN A 416 1.39 5.42 -19.17
C GLN A 416 2.25 6.43 -18.39
N TRP A 417 3.32 5.97 -17.75
CA TRP A 417 4.29 6.85 -17.08
C TRP A 417 4.99 7.78 -18.07
N GLU A 418 5.42 7.27 -19.24
CA GLU A 418 6.06 8.11 -20.28
C GLU A 418 5.14 9.25 -20.69
N ARG A 419 3.84 8.97 -20.89
CA ARG A 419 2.89 10.02 -21.19
C ARG A 419 2.71 11.02 -20.04
N ALA A 420 2.66 10.57 -18.81
CA ALA A 420 2.56 11.45 -17.64
C ALA A 420 3.82 12.33 -17.49
N LEU A 421 5.00 11.77 -17.73
CA LEU A 421 6.27 12.51 -17.75
C LEU A 421 6.31 13.58 -18.84
N ASP A 422 5.84 13.27 -20.06
CA ASP A 422 5.78 14.21 -21.17
C ASP A 422 4.82 15.38 -20.92
N ILE A 423 3.68 15.11 -20.28
CA ILE A 423 2.66 16.11 -19.95
C ILE A 423 3.08 16.94 -18.72
N GLY A 424 3.67 16.29 -17.70
CA GLY A 424 4.11 16.91 -16.48
C GLY A 424 2.97 17.47 -15.60
N PRO A 425 1.95 16.69 -15.22
CA PRO A 425 0.91 17.15 -14.29
C PRO A 425 1.51 17.51 -12.93
N ASP A 426 0.74 18.17 -12.06
CA ASP A 426 1.19 18.40 -10.67
C ASP A 426 1.13 17.12 -9.86
N ILE A 427 0.15 16.25 -10.15
CA ILE A 427 -0.11 15.00 -9.44
C ILE A 427 -0.23 13.85 -10.44
N VAL A 428 0.44 12.74 -10.14
CA VAL A 428 0.20 11.44 -10.78
C VAL A 428 -0.51 10.52 -9.80
N PHE A 429 -1.59 9.89 -10.24
CA PHE A 429 -2.28 8.87 -9.46
C PHE A 429 -2.10 7.49 -10.09
N VAL A 430 -1.48 6.59 -9.34
CA VAL A 430 -1.13 5.23 -9.79
C VAL A 430 -2.20 4.23 -9.34
N THR A 431 -2.64 3.35 -10.23
CA THR A 431 -3.63 2.32 -9.93
C THR A 431 -3.05 0.94 -10.28
N GLY A 432 -2.69 0.09 -9.30
CA GLY A 432 -2.85 0.20 -7.85
C GLY A 432 -1.76 -0.52 -7.09
N TRP A 433 -1.86 -0.51 -5.75
CA TRP A 433 -0.88 -1.18 -4.89
C TRP A 433 -1.23 -2.65 -4.66
N ASN A 434 -2.40 -2.95 -4.05
CA ASN A 434 -2.70 -4.22 -3.41
C ASN A 434 -4.13 -4.74 -3.64
N GLU A 435 -4.71 -4.56 -4.80
CA GLU A 435 -6.05 -5.09 -5.12
C GLU A 435 -5.96 -6.59 -5.52
N TRP A 436 -5.53 -7.44 -4.59
CA TRP A 436 -5.29 -8.86 -4.86
C TRP A 436 -6.56 -9.70 -5.03
N ILE A 437 -7.69 -9.24 -4.47
CA ILE A 437 -8.94 -9.97 -4.43
C ILE A 437 -9.87 -9.51 -5.55
N MET A 438 -10.52 -10.44 -6.19
CA MET A 438 -11.52 -10.20 -7.21
C MET A 438 -12.78 -11.01 -6.97
N GLY A 439 -13.91 -10.53 -7.46
CA GLY A 439 -15.16 -11.25 -7.48
C GLY A 439 -15.36 -12.05 -8.77
N GLN A 440 -16.09 -13.14 -8.65
CA GLN A 440 -16.56 -13.92 -9.78
C GLN A 440 -17.97 -13.46 -10.17
N PHE A 441 -18.12 -12.89 -11.36
CA PHE A 441 -19.38 -12.32 -11.85
C PHE A 441 -19.90 -13.06 -13.08
N HIS A 442 -21.16 -12.84 -13.41
CA HIS A 442 -21.77 -13.15 -14.70
C HIS A 442 -22.36 -11.87 -15.29
N GLU A 443 -23.36 -11.31 -14.67
CA GLU A 443 -23.95 -10.02 -15.06
C GLU A 443 -23.23 -8.85 -14.36
N PRO A 444 -23.13 -7.69 -14.99
CA PRO A 444 -23.63 -7.33 -16.34
C PRO A 444 -22.63 -7.62 -17.48
N TRP A 445 -21.57 -8.36 -17.22
CA TRP A 445 -20.42 -8.55 -18.12
C TRP A 445 -20.67 -9.59 -19.22
N LEU A 446 -21.46 -10.62 -18.94
CA LEU A 446 -21.84 -11.65 -19.87
C LEU A 446 -23.34 -11.55 -20.16
N SER A 447 -23.70 -11.59 -21.43
CA SER A 447 -25.07 -11.37 -21.89
C SER A 447 -25.81 -12.66 -22.31
N ASP A 448 -25.15 -13.82 -22.15
CA ASP A 448 -25.76 -15.09 -22.46
C ASP A 448 -26.64 -15.62 -21.30
N ASN A 449 -27.41 -16.65 -21.57
CA ASN A 449 -28.26 -17.29 -20.56
C ASN A 449 -27.55 -18.38 -19.76
N ASP A 450 -26.23 -18.56 -19.93
CA ASP A 450 -25.46 -19.57 -19.23
C ASP A 450 -24.81 -18.99 -17.97
N SER A 451 -25.53 -19.06 -16.86
CA SER A 451 -25.06 -18.57 -15.54
C SER A 451 -23.84 -19.33 -14.98
N THR A 452 -23.38 -20.38 -15.68
CA THR A 452 -22.15 -21.10 -15.33
C THR A 452 -20.91 -20.44 -15.90
N GLN A 453 -21.05 -19.52 -16.85
CA GLN A 453 -19.93 -18.75 -17.36
C GLN A 453 -19.44 -17.70 -16.35
N LEU A 454 -18.15 -17.38 -16.44
CA LEU A 454 -17.44 -16.60 -15.45
C LEU A 454 -16.78 -15.38 -16.09
N ALA A 455 -17.07 -14.20 -15.55
CA ALA A 455 -16.33 -12.97 -15.78
C ALA A 455 -15.52 -12.59 -14.55
N MET A 456 -14.22 -12.41 -14.70
CA MET A 456 -13.31 -11.91 -13.69
C MET A 456 -13.02 -10.43 -13.96
N VAL A 457 -13.55 -9.56 -13.11
CA VAL A 457 -13.70 -8.13 -13.48
C VAL A 457 -12.48 -7.32 -13.09
N ASP A 458 -12.07 -7.39 -11.83
CA ASP A 458 -11.04 -6.50 -11.30
C ASP A 458 -9.63 -7.06 -11.47
N GLN A 459 -9.46 -8.37 -11.35
CA GLN A 459 -8.20 -9.08 -11.44
C GLN A 459 -8.42 -10.49 -12.04
N TYR A 460 -7.38 -11.07 -12.64
CA TYR A 460 -7.51 -12.41 -13.23
C TYR A 460 -6.26 -13.26 -13.10
N ASP A 461 -5.16 -12.90 -13.76
CA ASP A 461 -3.91 -13.66 -13.80
C ASP A 461 -2.67 -12.72 -13.79
N ARG A 462 -1.48 -13.28 -14.00
CA ARG A 462 -0.23 -12.51 -14.03
C ARG A 462 -0.19 -11.44 -15.12
N GLU A 463 -0.84 -11.65 -16.24
CA GLU A 463 -0.94 -10.67 -17.34
C GLU A 463 -2.06 -9.66 -17.09
N HIS A 464 -3.20 -10.14 -16.58
CA HIS A 464 -4.43 -9.36 -16.44
C HIS A 464 -4.69 -9.04 -14.96
N SER A 465 -3.87 -8.18 -14.41
CA SER A 465 -3.93 -7.71 -13.02
C SER A 465 -3.31 -6.32 -12.91
N ARG A 466 -3.50 -5.62 -11.76
CA ARG A 466 -3.16 -4.20 -11.59
C ARG A 466 -2.22 -3.89 -10.43
N ASP A 467 -1.73 -4.91 -9.69
CA ASP A 467 -0.98 -4.68 -8.46
C ASP A 467 0.50 -4.43 -8.69
N ILE A 468 1.08 -3.58 -7.83
CA ILE A 468 2.50 -3.23 -7.79
C ILE A 468 3.20 -3.88 -6.59
N GLU A 469 2.45 -4.16 -5.52
CA GLU A 469 2.97 -4.89 -4.37
C GLU A 469 3.68 -6.17 -4.86
N PRO A 470 4.88 -6.48 -4.35
CA PRO A 470 5.61 -7.68 -4.77
C PRO A 470 4.79 -8.95 -4.60
N ASP A 471 4.85 -9.83 -5.59
CA ASP A 471 4.28 -11.16 -5.53
C ASP A 471 5.31 -12.20 -5.08
N ARG A 472 4.81 -13.41 -4.79
CA ARG A 472 5.65 -14.47 -4.24
C ARG A 472 6.59 -15.10 -5.27
N ASP A 473 6.16 -15.32 -6.50
CA ASP A 473 6.90 -16.14 -7.49
C ASP A 473 6.65 -15.73 -8.96
N GLY A 474 6.00 -14.59 -9.23
CA GLY A 474 5.72 -14.10 -10.58
C GLY A 474 6.71 -13.01 -11.01
N TYR A 475 6.32 -11.76 -10.82
CA TYR A 475 7.14 -10.59 -11.15
C TYR A 475 8.02 -10.11 -9.99
N LEU A 476 7.87 -10.71 -8.80
CA LEU A 476 8.60 -10.37 -7.58
C LEU A 476 8.50 -8.87 -7.27
N ASP A 477 9.62 -8.18 -7.10
CA ASP A 477 9.70 -6.74 -6.80
C ASP A 477 9.86 -5.84 -8.04
N THR A 478 9.73 -6.39 -9.25
CA THR A 478 9.99 -5.67 -10.51
C THR A 478 9.11 -4.43 -10.68
N TYR A 479 7.81 -4.53 -10.39
CA TYR A 479 6.89 -3.39 -10.47
C TYR A 479 7.12 -2.36 -9.38
N TYR A 480 7.50 -2.80 -8.19
CA TYR A 480 7.87 -1.89 -7.10
C TYR A 480 9.10 -1.04 -7.48
N LEU A 481 10.16 -1.66 -8.01
CA LEU A 481 11.34 -0.93 -8.46
C LEU A 481 11.05 -0.06 -9.69
N GLN A 482 10.15 -0.50 -10.58
CA GLN A 482 9.68 0.31 -11.70
C GLN A 482 8.88 1.53 -11.22
N LEU A 483 8.06 1.39 -10.18
CA LEU A 483 7.38 2.51 -9.51
C LEU A 483 8.40 3.51 -8.96
N CYS A 484 9.38 3.05 -8.17
CA CYS A 484 10.45 3.88 -7.63
C CYS A 484 11.21 4.62 -8.73
N ALA A 485 11.56 3.93 -9.82
CA ALA A 485 12.28 4.52 -10.96
C ALA A 485 11.47 5.63 -11.63
N ASN A 486 10.18 5.41 -11.87
CA ASN A 486 9.33 6.40 -12.52
C ASN A 486 9.00 7.58 -11.59
N ILE A 487 8.82 7.34 -10.29
CA ILE A 487 8.65 8.43 -9.32
C ILE A 487 9.91 9.31 -9.28
N ARG A 488 11.11 8.75 -9.29
CA ARG A 488 12.35 9.56 -9.37
C ARG A 488 12.46 10.34 -10.67
N ARG A 489 12.07 9.77 -11.82
CA ARG A 489 11.99 10.52 -13.09
C ARG A 489 11.01 11.68 -13.04
N TYR A 490 9.92 11.51 -12.31
CA TYR A 490 8.84 12.49 -12.20
C TYR A 490 9.13 13.58 -11.17
N LYS A 491 9.62 13.19 -9.99
CA LYS A 491 9.86 14.10 -8.85
C LYS A 491 11.31 14.61 -8.75
N GLY A 492 12.27 14.02 -9.49
CA GLY A 492 13.68 14.18 -9.23
C GLY A 492 14.15 13.38 -8.03
N ALA A 493 15.37 13.58 -7.58
CA ALA A 493 15.97 12.90 -6.44
C ALA A 493 16.83 13.84 -5.58
N THR A 494 17.07 13.43 -4.33
CA THR A 494 17.89 14.17 -3.37
C THR A 494 19.35 14.11 -3.74
N GLN A 495 20.08 15.23 -3.57
CA GLN A 495 21.52 15.26 -3.71
C GLN A 495 22.19 14.43 -2.62
N ARG A 496 23.09 13.54 -3.01
CA ARG A 496 23.83 12.73 -2.03
C ARG A 496 24.65 13.60 -1.09
N GLN A 497 24.69 13.19 0.17
CA GLN A 497 25.54 13.85 1.16
C GLN A 497 27.02 13.74 0.75
N LYS A 498 27.77 14.80 0.97
CA LYS A 498 29.22 14.81 0.70
C LYS A 498 29.95 13.90 1.69
N LEU A 499 30.97 13.21 1.19
CA LEU A 499 31.86 12.43 2.04
C LEU A 499 32.67 13.32 2.97
N SER A 500 32.83 12.90 4.22
CA SER A 500 33.81 13.46 5.14
C SER A 500 35.25 13.15 4.66
N ALA A 501 36.22 13.90 5.19
CA ALA A 501 37.64 13.60 4.96
C ALA A 501 37.97 12.16 5.44
N PRO A 502 39.01 11.52 4.85
CA PRO A 502 39.51 10.24 5.36
C PRO A 502 39.85 10.33 6.85
N LYS A 503 39.45 9.26 7.59
CA LYS A 503 39.64 9.22 9.02
C LYS A 503 39.85 7.78 9.49
N THR A 504 40.94 7.55 10.24
CA THR A 504 41.19 6.27 10.90
C THR A 504 40.26 6.12 12.11
N ILE A 505 39.59 5.01 12.20
CA ILE A 505 38.70 4.67 13.34
C ILE A 505 39.42 3.68 14.27
N LYS A 506 39.45 3.98 15.54
CA LYS A 506 39.92 3.04 16.56
C LYS A 506 38.85 1.99 16.86
N MET A 507 39.26 0.73 16.95
CA MET A 507 38.35 -0.39 17.23
C MET A 507 38.14 -0.59 18.75
N ASP A 508 37.92 0.53 19.45
CA ASP A 508 37.70 0.57 20.94
C ASP A 508 36.21 0.73 21.30
N GLY A 509 35.31 0.69 20.30
CA GLY A 509 33.86 0.83 20.48
C GLY A 509 33.39 2.27 20.72
N SER A 510 34.28 3.30 20.70
CA SER A 510 33.88 4.69 20.88
C SER A 510 33.02 5.17 19.69
N THR A 511 31.85 5.74 19.99
CA THR A 511 30.90 6.27 19.01
C THR A 511 31.16 7.73 18.68
N GLU A 512 31.83 8.49 19.56
CA GLU A 512 32.13 9.92 19.36
C GLU A 512 32.99 10.16 18.11
N GLN A 513 33.87 9.21 17.80
CA GLN A 513 34.70 9.30 16.60
C GLN A 513 33.90 9.26 15.28
N TRP A 514 32.63 8.85 15.31
CA TRP A 514 31.74 8.82 14.18
C TRP A 514 30.87 10.09 14.03
N ALA A 515 30.94 11.04 14.96
CA ALA A 515 30.07 12.21 14.99
C ALA A 515 30.19 13.08 13.72
N ASP A 516 31.41 13.28 13.21
CA ASP A 516 31.76 14.10 12.04
C ASP A 516 31.85 13.28 10.73
N VAL A 517 31.53 11.98 10.76
CA VAL A 517 31.53 11.13 9.58
C VAL A 517 30.23 11.28 8.80
N SER A 518 30.34 11.56 7.51
CA SER A 518 29.24 11.60 6.54
C SER A 518 29.60 10.84 5.26
N PRO A 519 28.61 10.30 4.53
CA PRO A 519 27.18 10.37 4.78
C PRO A 519 26.72 9.57 6.01
N ARG A 520 25.59 9.98 6.57
CA ARG A 520 24.79 9.14 7.46
C ARG A 520 23.63 8.58 6.65
N TYR A 521 23.65 7.30 6.42
CA TYR A 521 22.61 6.56 5.74
C TYR A 521 21.53 6.20 6.76
N VAL A 522 20.31 6.66 6.53
CA VAL A 522 19.17 6.47 7.45
C VAL A 522 18.17 5.54 6.79
N CYS A 523 17.55 4.65 7.57
CA CYS A 523 16.46 3.78 7.15
C CYS A 523 15.33 3.79 8.17
N ASP A 524 14.24 3.11 7.85
CA ASP A 524 13.06 3.02 8.72
C ASP A 524 13.41 2.38 10.06
N LYS A 525 12.61 2.70 11.07
CA LYS A 525 12.63 2.08 12.39
C LYS A 525 11.36 1.27 12.57
N GLY A 526 11.44 0.15 13.32
CA GLY A 526 10.30 -0.71 13.61
C GLY A 526 9.94 -1.67 12.49
N THR A 527 10.90 -1.99 11.60
CA THR A 527 10.77 -3.00 10.55
C THR A 527 10.91 -4.43 11.09
N THR A 528 11.42 -4.59 12.31
CA THR A 528 11.63 -5.88 13.01
C THR A 528 10.41 -6.36 13.79
N VAL A 529 9.24 -5.78 13.57
CA VAL A 529 8.01 -6.19 14.26
C VAL A 529 7.70 -7.67 13.98
N HIS A 530 7.42 -8.41 15.06
CA HIS A 530 7.03 -9.81 14.94
C HIS A 530 5.62 -9.94 14.39
N ARG A 531 5.39 -10.97 13.60
CA ARG A 531 4.10 -11.35 13.06
C ARG A 531 3.55 -12.57 13.76
N ASP A 532 2.33 -12.47 14.25
CA ASP A 532 1.51 -13.58 14.76
C ASP A 532 0.06 -13.19 14.54
N HIS A 533 -0.44 -13.40 13.30
CA HIS A 533 -1.70 -12.83 12.88
C HIS A 533 -2.43 -13.76 11.91
N ASP A 534 -3.76 -13.81 12.06
CA ASP A 534 -4.61 -14.50 11.09
C ASP A 534 -4.55 -13.79 9.73
N GLY A 535 -4.38 -14.59 8.70
CA GLY A 535 -4.51 -14.14 7.32
C GLY A 535 -5.95 -14.29 6.82
N PHE A 536 -6.11 -14.21 5.50
CA PHE A 536 -7.41 -14.37 4.85
C PHE A 536 -7.88 -15.81 4.99
N VAL A 537 -9.12 -15.99 5.41
CA VAL A 537 -9.87 -17.24 5.50
C VAL A 537 -9.07 -18.46 5.93
N GLY A 538 -8.91 -18.63 7.23
CA GLY A 538 -8.31 -19.83 7.82
C GLY A 538 -6.81 -19.99 7.64
N THR A 539 -6.12 -18.98 7.08
CA THR A 539 -4.67 -18.91 7.12
C THR A 539 -4.18 -18.24 8.40
N HIS A 540 -2.97 -18.55 8.81
CA HIS A 540 -2.32 -17.94 9.96
C HIS A 540 -0.83 -17.77 9.65
N TYR A 541 -0.28 -16.61 9.92
CA TYR A 541 1.11 -16.27 9.62
C TYR A 541 1.89 -15.91 10.86
N THR A 542 3.09 -16.49 10.97
CA THR A 542 4.04 -16.17 12.04
C THR A 542 5.38 -15.78 11.45
N ASN A 543 6.00 -14.73 11.99
CA ASN A 543 7.39 -14.36 11.72
C ASN A 543 7.99 -13.74 12.96
N PHE A 544 8.96 -14.44 13.56
CA PHE A 544 9.69 -14.01 14.75
C PHE A 544 11.18 -13.80 14.46
N THR A 545 11.53 -13.57 13.18
CA THR A 545 12.91 -13.41 12.75
C THR A 545 13.46 -12.02 12.99
N GLY A 546 12.59 -11.00 13.14
CA GLY A 546 12.97 -9.63 13.39
C GLY A 546 13.74 -9.47 14.70
N ARG A 547 14.94 -8.86 14.62
CA ARG A 547 15.78 -8.45 15.73
C ARG A 547 16.76 -7.38 15.23
N ASN A 548 17.46 -6.68 16.12
CA ASN A 548 18.49 -5.68 15.76
C ASN A 548 17.98 -4.64 14.73
N ASP A 549 16.89 -3.96 15.07
CA ASP A 549 16.24 -2.93 14.24
C ASP A 549 17.25 -1.86 13.78
N ILE A 550 17.76 -1.98 12.56
CA ILE A 550 18.83 -1.17 12.00
C ILE A 550 18.26 0.19 11.57
N VAL A 551 18.79 1.28 12.14
CA VAL A 551 18.24 2.62 11.92
C VAL A 551 19.17 3.56 11.18
N ALA A 552 20.47 3.29 11.17
CA ALA A 552 21.44 4.09 10.42
C ALA A 552 22.76 3.35 10.18
N ALA A 553 23.48 3.81 9.16
CA ALA A 553 24.82 3.36 8.87
C ALA A 553 25.73 4.56 8.49
N LYS A 554 27.03 4.39 8.65
CA LYS A 554 28.07 5.32 8.18
C LYS A 554 29.25 4.56 7.61
N VAL A 555 30.00 5.21 6.73
CA VAL A 555 31.24 4.66 6.17
C VAL A 555 32.30 5.73 6.13
N THR A 556 33.52 5.38 6.51
CA THR A 556 34.72 6.18 6.29
C THR A 556 35.92 5.30 5.90
N ARG A 557 37.07 5.88 5.61
CA ARG A 557 38.26 5.17 5.15
C ARG A 557 39.52 5.87 5.57
N ASP A 558 40.59 5.12 5.60
CA ASP A 558 41.96 5.63 5.59
C ASP A 558 42.80 5.02 4.44
N GLU A 559 44.10 5.07 4.49
CA GLU A 559 44.97 4.52 3.45
C GLU A 559 44.84 2.99 3.34
N ASN A 560 44.52 2.29 4.43
CA ASN A 560 44.58 0.83 4.54
C ASN A 560 43.21 0.17 4.64
N ASN A 561 42.24 0.83 5.27
CA ASN A 561 40.97 0.24 5.63
C ASN A 561 39.75 1.05 5.14
N VAL A 562 38.64 0.38 4.98
CA VAL A 562 37.29 0.94 4.98
C VAL A 562 36.64 0.57 6.30
N TYR A 563 36.07 1.55 6.96
CA TYR A 563 35.36 1.37 8.23
C TYR A 563 33.88 1.49 8.02
N PHE A 564 33.13 0.51 8.48
CA PHE A 564 31.68 0.48 8.42
C PHE A 564 31.11 0.57 9.83
N TYR A 565 30.12 1.41 9.99
CA TYR A 565 29.38 1.60 11.23
C TYR A 565 27.91 1.33 10.98
N VAL A 566 27.25 0.67 11.92
CA VAL A 566 25.82 0.48 11.93
C VAL A 566 25.25 0.76 13.30
N GLU A 567 24.07 1.35 13.35
CA GLU A 567 23.34 1.73 14.55
C GLU A 567 21.97 1.07 14.54
N CYS A 568 21.60 0.41 15.63
CA CYS A 568 20.29 -0.18 15.87
C CYS A 568 19.46 0.68 16.84
N ALA A 569 18.14 0.54 16.77
CA ALA A 569 17.21 1.25 17.65
C ALA A 569 17.42 0.88 19.12
N GLU A 570 17.73 -0.39 19.36
CA GLU A 570 17.97 -0.95 20.70
C GLU A 570 19.36 -1.62 20.78
N GLU A 571 19.75 -2.11 21.95
CA GLU A 571 21.02 -2.83 22.14
C GLU A 571 21.12 -4.02 21.20
N ILE A 572 22.25 -4.14 20.51
CA ILE A 572 22.50 -5.24 19.58
C ILE A 572 22.58 -6.55 20.36
N THR A 573 21.88 -7.58 19.86
CA THR A 573 21.86 -8.91 20.48
C THR A 573 23.25 -9.56 20.48
N GLU A 574 23.45 -10.53 21.37
CA GLU A 574 24.69 -11.33 21.38
C GLU A 574 24.88 -12.13 20.08
N PRO A 575 26.11 -12.25 19.57
CA PRO A 575 26.41 -12.92 18.31
C PRO A 575 26.35 -14.46 18.43
N THR A 576 25.18 -15.00 18.65
CA THR A 576 24.97 -16.43 18.95
C THR A 576 24.65 -17.31 17.75
N ALA A 577 24.37 -16.70 16.56
CA ALA A 577 23.91 -17.41 15.38
C ALA A 577 24.59 -16.90 14.08
N SER A 578 24.53 -17.69 13.03
CA SER A 578 24.88 -17.24 11.68
C SER A 578 23.91 -16.14 11.20
N GLY A 579 24.36 -15.26 10.30
CA GLY A 579 23.54 -14.17 9.77
C GLY A 579 23.32 -13.02 10.75
N TRP A 580 24.05 -12.97 11.86
CA TRP A 580 24.00 -11.86 12.81
C TRP A 580 24.76 -10.65 12.29
N MET A 581 24.07 -9.54 12.08
CA MET A 581 24.64 -8.25 11.64
C MET A 581 25.62 -8.42 10.48
N THR A 582 25.18 -9.02 9.38
CA THR A 582 25.98 -9.30 8.19
C THR A 582 26.04 -8.07 7.28
N LEU A 583 27.25 -7.75 6.81
CA LEU A 583 27.50 -6.71 5.81
C LEU A 583 27.72 -7.34 4.44
N PHE A 584 26.91 -6.99 3.45
CA PHE A 584 27.07 -7.33 2.05
C PHE A 584 27.73 -6.16 1.29
N ILE A 585 28.69 -6.45 0.41
CA ILE A 585 29.43 -5.44 -0.35
C ILE A 585 29.49 -5.85 -1.81
N ASP A 586 29.12 -4.92 -2.72
CA ASP A 586 29.27 -4.99 -4.16
C ASP A 586 30.38 -3.98 -4.55
N THR A 587 31.53 -4.48 -4.94
CA THR A 587 32.73 -3.68 -5.14
C THR A 587 32.87 -3.12 -6.56
N ASP A 588 32.16 -3.67 -7.53
CA ASP A 588 32.22 -3.29 -8.94
C ASP A 588 30.88 -2.79 -9.52
N ARG A 589 29.79 -2.89 -8.74
CA ARG A 589 28.44 -2.49 -9.10
C ARG A 589 27.87 -3.26 -10.29
N VAL A 590 28.33 -4.48 -10.51
CA VAL A 590 27.90 -5.37 -11.61
C VAL A 590 26.92 -6.39 -11.07
N LYS A 591 25.63 -6.18 -11.24
CA LYS A 591 24.58 -7.03 -10.69
C LYS A 591 24.45 -8.44 -11.32
N THR A 592 25.23 -8.72 -12.37
CA THR A 592 25.24 -10.03 -13.05
C THR A 592 26.35 -10.96 -12.56
N ASN A 593 27.20 -10.52 -11.66
CA ASN A 593 28.21 -11.32 -10.96
C ASN A 593 27.89 -11.43 -9.46
N GLY A 594 28.74 -12.05 -8.66
CA GLY A 594 28.52 -12.20 -7.24
C GLY A 594 27.25 -13.00 -6.91
N TRP A 595 26.80 -12.91 -5.67
CA TRP A 595 25.46 -13.33 -5.26
C TRP A 595 24.54 -12.12 -5.32
N GLU A 596 23.61 -12.10 -6.27
CA GLU A 596 22.72 -10.96 -6.51
C GLU A 596 23.46 -9.59 -6.66
N GLY A 597 24.71 -9.63 -7.16
CA GLY A 597 25.60 -8.51 -7.31
C GLY A 597 26.60 -8.33 -6.16
N TYR A 598 26.46 -9.02 -5.05
CA TYR A 598 27.41 -8.89 -3.94
C TYR A 598 28.63 -9.79 -4.14
N ASP A 599 29.83 -9.17 -4.09
CA ASP A 599 31.11 -9.87 -4.22
C ASP A 599 31.61 -10.41 -2.89
N PHE A 600 31.31 -9.69 -1.80
CA PHE A 600 31.79 -10.01 -0.46
C PHE A 600 30.67 -9.97 0.57
N VAL A 601 30.84 -10.80 1.59
CA VAL A 601 30.11 -10.69 2.87
C VAL A 601 31.10 -10.62 4.01
N VAL A 602 30.75 -9.84 5.03
CA VAL A 602 31.51 -9.69 6.27
C VAL A 602 30.60 -10.05 7.44
N ASN A 603 31.12 -10.80 8.38
CA ASN A 603 30.40 -11.19 9.60
C ASN A 603 29.20 -12.13 9.36
N ARG A 604 29.26 -12.98 8.35
CA ARG A 604 28.25 -14.02 8.11
C ARG A 604 28.23 -15.12 9.20
N THR A 605 29.36 -15.34 9.82
CA THR A 605 29.52 -16.23 10.98
C THR A 605 29.90 -15.43 12.21
N ALA A 606 29.53 -15.94 13.40
CA ALA A 606 29.79 -15.26 14.66
C ALA A 606 31.27 -14.87 14.84
N PRO A 607 31.58 -13.64 15.29
CA PRO A 607 32.95 -13.18 15.52
C PRO A 607 33.63 -13.92 16.67
N VAL A 608 34.96 -14.01 16.61
CA VAL A 608 35.78 -14.62 17.65
C VAL A 608 36.92 -13.67 18.00
N ASP A 609 37.16 -13.39 19.27
CA ASP A 609 38.24 -12.57 19.79
C ASP A 609 38.38 -11.20 19.07
N GLY A 610 37.25 -10.51 18.83
CA GLY A 610 37.23 -9.20 18.17
C GLY A 610 37.53 -9.25 16.68
N LYS A 611 37.44 -10.39 16.05
CA LYS A 611 37.63 -10.60 14.61
C LYS A 611 36.49 -11.35 13.99
N THR A 612 36.21 -11.04 12.71
CA THR A 612 35.21 -11.71 11.90
C THR A 612 35.72 -11.96 10.48
N ALA A 613 35.13 -12.94 9.80
CA ALA A 613 35.55 -13.32 8.45
C ALA A 613 35.09 -12.29 7.41
N ILE A 614 35.97 -11.98 6.46
CA ILE A 614 35.67 -11.42 5.15
C ILE A 614 35.64 -12.58 4.19
N GLU A 615 34.50 -12.82 3.55
CA GLU A 615 34.32 -13.94 2.63
C GLU A 615 33.96 -13.39 1.25
N ARG A 616 34.55 -13.97 0.21
CA ARG A 616 34.30 -13.64 -1.18
C ARG A 616 33.37 -14.68 -1.81
N TYR A 617 32.45 -14.22 -2.66
CA TYR A 617 31.61 -15.07 -3.48
C TYR A 617 32.46 -15.93 -4.44
N VAL A 618 32.15 -17.23 -4.51
CA VAL A 618 32.76 -18.15 -5.47
C VAL A 618 31.66 -18.93 -6.16
N ARG A 619 31.59 -18.76 -7.47
CA ARG A 619 30.67 -19.54 -8.31
C ARG A 619 31.13 -20.98 -8.37
N THR A 620 30.23 -21.92 -8.13
CA THR A 620 30.53 -23.36 -8.27
C THR A 620 30.25 -23.85 -9.68
N VAL A 621 30.58 -25.13 -9.95
CA VAL A 621 30.32 -25.76 -11.25
C VAL A 621 28.83 -25.84 -11.56
N ASP A 622 28.01 -26.06 -10.54
CA ASP A 622 26.55 -25.94 -10.67
C ASP A 622 26.16 -24.46 -10.69
N PRO A 623 25.57 -23.95 -11.78
CA PRO A 623 25.20 -22.52 -11.88
C PRO A 623 24.15 -22.08 -10.86
N LYS A 624 23.45 -23.01 -10.20
CA LYS A 624 22.48 -22.76 -9.15
C LYS A 624 23.07 -22.81 -7.75
N SER A 625 24.35 -23.17 -7.60
CA SER A 625 25.03 -23.22 -6.31
C SER A 625 26.21 -22.25 -6.28
N PHE A 626 26.51 -21.77 -5.09
CA PHE A 626 27.62 -20.86 -4.81
C PHE A 626 28.17 -21.15 -3.42
N THR A 627 29.35 -20.63 -3.15
CA THR A 627 29.94 -20.68 -1.81
C THR A 627 30.59 -19.36 -1.48
N TRP A 628 30.79 -19.11 -0.21
CA TRP A 628 31.56 -17.99 0.31
C TRP A 628 32.89 -18.54 0.85
N GLU A 629 33.99 -18.02 0.34
CA GLU A 629 35.33 -18.41 0.77
C GLU A 629 36.01 -17.30 1.54
N LYS A 630 36.49 -17.60 2.76
CA LYS A 630 37.21 -16.67 3.59
C LYS A 630 38.50 -16.21 2.90
N VAL A 631 38.68 -14.90 2.76
CA VAL A 631 39.85 -14.28 2.16
C VAL A 631 40.70 -13.50 3.17
N ALA A 632 40.08 -13.00 4.24
CA ALA A 632 40.77 -12.25 5.29
C ALA A 632 39.94 -12.20 6.57
N ASP A 633 40.48 -11.54 7.61
CA ASP A 633 39.74 -11.13 8.80
C ASP A 633 39.52 -9.62 8.81
N ALA A 634 38.36 -9.18 9.28
CA ALA A 634 38.06 -7.83 9.71
C ALA A 634 38.10 -7.72 11.23
N GLU A 635 38.48 -6.56 11.76
CA GLU A 635 38.24 -6.26 13.18
C GLU A 635 36.79 -5.83 13.38
N ILE A 636 36.23 -6.23 14.52
CA ILE A 636 34.85 -5.90 14.91
C ILE A 636 34.81 -5.41 16.35
N ALA A 637 34.04 -4.34 16.58
CA ALA A 637 33.75 -3.81 17.91
C ALA A 637 32.26 -3.53 18.03
N VAL A 638 31.66 -3.98 19.13
CA VAL A 638 30.26 -3.75 19.48
C VAL A 638 30.19 -2.91 20.75
N ASN A 639 29.33 -1.91 20.77
CA ASN A 639 29.10 -1.07 21.93
C ASN A 639 27.62 -0.68 22.03
N GLY A 640 26.87 -1.41 22.88
CA GLY A 640 25.44 -1.19 23.06
C GLY A 640 24.65 -1.31 21.74
N LYS A 641 24.18 -0.17 21.22
CA LYS A 641 23.38 -0.08 19.99
C LYS A 641 24.21 -0.02 18.72
N THR A 642 25.52 -0.10 18.76
CA THR A 642 26.37 0.16 17.61
C THR A 642 27.39 -0.95 17.35
N LEU A 643 27.68 -1.18 16.08
CA LEU A 643 28.71 -2.10 15.63
C LEU A 643 29.61 -1.38 14.61
N THR A 644 30.92 -1.56 14.77
CA THR A 644 31.95 -1.06 13.85
C THR A 644 32.76 -2.22 13.28
N LEU A 645 33.01 -2.19 11.97
CA LEU A 645 33.94 -3.08 11.27
C LEU A 645 35.10 -2.30 10.71
N SER A 646 36.32 -2.84 10.80
CA SER A 646 37.51 -2.37 10.08
C SER A 646 37.89 -3.41 9.03
N VAL A 647 37.68 -3.09 7.76
CA VAL A 647 37.84 -4.01 6.62
C VAL A 647 39.06 -3.57 5.80
N PRO A 648 40.14 -4.40 5.69
CA PRO A 648 41.30 -4.07 4.87
C PRO A 648 40.89 -3.87 3.39
N ARG A 649 41.30 -2.75 2.80
CA ARG A 649 41.01 -2.44 1.37
C ARG A 649 41.59 -3.46 0.42
N THR A 650 42.73 -4.04 0.78
CA THR A 650 43.39 -5.12 0.02
C THR A 650 42.61 -6.38 -0.02
N ALA A 651 41.79 -6.69 1.01
CA ALA A 651 40.91 -7.86 1.04
C ALA A 651 39.72 -7.69 0.06
N LEU A 652 39.21 -6.47 -0.08
CA LEU A 652 38.16 -6.15 -1.03
C LEU A 652 38.66 -5.87 -2.45
N GLY A 653 39.96 -5.67 -2.64
CA GLY A 653 40.54 -5.33 -3.94
C GLY A 653 40.15 -3.94 -4.45
N VAL A 654 39.67 -3.04 -3.56
CA VAL A 654 39.23 -1.69 -3.94
C VAL A 654 40.39 -0.68 -3.95
N LEU A 655 40.43 0.16 -4.98
CA LEU A 655 41.42 1.19 -5.18
C LEU A 655 40.79 2.59 -5.24
N PRO A 656 41.48 3.66 -4.83
CA PRO A 656 40.99 5.01 -4.99
C PRO A 656 40.82 5.41 -6.47
N PRO A 657 39.79 6.21 -6.81
CA PRO A 657 38.71 6.65 -5.93
C PRO A 657 37.75 5.48 -5.60
N LEU A 658 37.41 5.32 -4.33
CA LEU A 658 36.53 4.25 -3.89
C LEU A 658 35.09 4.44 -4.41
N CYS A 659 34.51 3.37 -4.96
CA CYS A 659 33.12 3.34 -5.37
C CYS A 659 32.58 1.91 -5.19
N PHE A 660 31.66 1.73 -4.27
CA PHE A 660 31.03 0.43 -3.99
C PHE A 660 29.66 0.60 -3.39
N GLU A 661 28.82 -0.41 -3.53
CA GLU A 661 27.53 -0.48 -2.87
C GLU A 661 27.61 -1.42 -1.66
N PHE A 662 26.77 -1.18 -0.66
CA PHE A 662 26.70 -2.02 0.53
C PHE A 662 25.31 -2.07 1.14
N LYS A 663 25.06 -3.15 1.91
CA LYS A 663 23.83 -3.40 2.63
C LYS A 663 24.15 -4.08 3.96
N TRP A 664 23.48 -3.66 5.01
CA TRP A 664 23.41 -4.41 6.25
C TRP A 664 22.19 -5.34 6.29
N SER A 665 22.36 -6.52 6.86
CA SER A 665 21.26 -7.46 7.10
C SER A 665 21.47 -8.19 8.41
N ASP A 666 20.40 -8.35 9.17
CA ASP A 666 20.39 -9.20 10.35
C ASP A 666 19.36 -10.31 10.20
N ASN A 667 19.75 -11.52 10.54
CA ASN A 667 18.91 -12.72 10.64
C ASN A 667 18.16 -13.11 9.35
N MET A 668 18.79 -12.92 8.19
CA MET A 668 18.35 -13.51 6.92
C MET A 668 18.17 -15.03 7.07
N GLN A 669 17.07 -15.57 6.60
CA GLN A 669 16.70 -16.98 6.74
C GLN A 669 17.00 -17.82 5.49
N ASN A 670 16.86 -17.23 4.32
CA ASN A 670 16.99 -17.91 3.03
C ASN A 670 18.01 -17.18 2.14
N PRO A 671 18.80 -17.89 1.33
CA PRO A 671 19.70 -17.28 0.35
C PRO A 671 18.91 -16.82 -0.90
N ASP A 672 17.93 -15.96 -0.69
CA ASP A 672 17.05 -15.39 -1.70
C ASP A 672 16.98 -13.87 -1.48
N ILE A 673 17.09 -13.11 -2.55
CA ILE A 673 17.05 -11.64 -2.48
C ILE A 673 15.71 -11.12 -1.93
N MET A 674 14.62 -11.85 -2.14
CA MET A 674 13.31 -11.49 -1.62
C MET A 674 13.21 -11.67 -0.09
N ASP A 675 14.14 -12.44 0.49
CA ASP A 675 14.23 -12.58 1.96
C ASP A 675 14.49 -11.26 2.66
N PHE A 676 15.16 -10.31 1.98
CA PHE A 676 15.40 -8.95 2.47
C PHE A 676 14.13 -8.09 2.62
N TYR A 677 12.97 -8.56 2.15
CA TYR A 677 11.68 -7.94 2.39
C TYR A 677 10.90 -8.59 3.54
N VAL A 678 11.24 -9.85 3.90
CA VAL A 678 10.37 -10.69 4.73
C VAL A 678 10.99 -11.01 6.07
N ASN A 679 12.27 -11.39 6.11
CA ASN A 679 12.88 -11.95 7.30
C ASN A 679 13.99 -11.07 7.88
N GLY A 680 14.12 -11.12 9.21
CA GLY A 680 15.14 -10.38 9.93
C GLY A 680 14.97 -8.88 9.85
N ASP A 681 16.06 -8.17 9.56
CA ASP A 681 16.08 -6.75 9.23
C ASP A 681 17.11 -6.44 8.15
N THR A 682 16.87 -5.40 7.35
CA THR A 682 17.79 -4.95 6.30
C THR A 682 17.84 -3.44 6.15
N ALA A 683 19.01 -2.93 5.89
CA ALA A 683 19.24 -1.51 5.66
C ALA A 683 20.15 -1.31 4.42
N PRO A 684 19.59 -0.80 3.30
CA PRO A 684 18.18 -0.48 3.05
C PRO A 684 17.33 -1.71 2.70
N ILE A 685 16.01 -1.54 2.65
CA ILE A 685 15.04 -2.62 2.37
C ILE A 685 15.21 -3.25 0.99
N GLY A 686 14.92 -4.53 0.86
CA GLY A 686 14.82 -5.26 -0.41
C GLY A 686 16.10 -5.20 -1.23
N ARG A 687 15.99 -4.95 -2.53
CA ARG A 687 17.15 -4.86 -3.45
C ARG A 687 17.93 -3.56 -3.34
N PHE A 688 17.46 -2.57 -2.59
CA PHE A 688 18.19 -1.32 -2.47
C PHE A 688 19.51 -1.48 -1.74
N ASN A 689 20.51 -0.67 -2.14
CA ASN A 689 21.82 -0.58 -1.53
C ASN A 689 22.19 0.88 -1.23
N TYR A 690 23.01 1.07 -0.22
CA TYR A 690 23.70 2.34 -0.02
C TYR A 690 24.91 2.44 -0.97
N LEU A 691 25.13 3.63 -1.52
CA LEU A 691 26.30 3.90 -2.35
C LEU A 691 27.34 4.72 -1.56
N TYR A 692 28.57 4.19 -1.46
CA TYR A 692 29.74 4.95 -1.05
C TYR A 692 30.59 5.28 -2.29
N ARG A 693 30.78 6.58 -2.59
CA ARG A 693 31.48 7.01 -3.81
C ARG A 693 32.33 8.23 -3.57
N GLU A 694 33.64 8.08 -3.80
CA GLU A 694 34.60 9.21 -3.94
C GLU A 694 34.48 9.78 -5.34
N TYR A 695 34.52 11.12 -5.45
CA TYR A 695 34.41 11.84 -6.73
C TYR A 695 35.80 12.19 -7.27
#